data_fc7a6230afb734f81b0aa1e9b5c37466
#
_entry.id   fc7a6230afb734f81b0aa1e9b5c37466
#
_cell.length_a   1.000
_cell.length_b   1.000
_cell.length_c   1.000
_cell.angle_alpha   90.00
_cell.angle_beta   90.00
_cell.angle_gamma   90.00
#
_symmetry.space_group_name_H-M   'P 1'
#
loop_
_entity.id
_entity.type
_entity.pdbx_description
1 polymer ?
#
loop_
_entity_poly.entity_id
_entity_poly.type
_entity_poly.pdbx_seq_one_letter_code
_entity_poly.pdbx_strand_id
1 'polypeptide(L)'
;MNNSTVGGIITGASTAVVGTTSADSRASGNTLTIESSKVGSYVYGGLAMNGTGGIAEASGNTLNLKNVNASSLIMPSFAQNNGSGEAVAEGNTVTLQGGTYGDSIFVSYASAAVNTARSGRNTVTLQGGTYSGGIYGSYAYAAGNTAIAGGNTITLRGGNHEDSILGSYAYAAGNTAAGRSNVVTESATAASANIQGNTAIAEGNTVTLQGGTYSGSIFGSYAYAAGSAAAAGGNTVTLQGDDVFGGGSPSFSAQATVIWGSYALGGNKVYAPSSPNTLNFIDAKGMTAANIRNFSILKYTLPNMISQESVLSLTGGPDKKNTDISNASVSVAVSEVWGRDGGEFGFGGDKSPENDRIILLKNDNGLVSDGWKQEGMIIAREGVSLAFELAAATDDTSLYLYRPETFIDPSDPDHPHPNDTMVNPQTKALAEGWLAGLTLGIQAGNVAADQGIGAMRYAAVRLDREGWLPFGVLEGGSMKYDSGSHINLQSLSLLAGLGRGVSTDWGLLIVGGFFEYGTGSYKTHNSFDTMPSVDGSGNAWYMGGGLLASMDFKKTGDGHFYLEGSAHTGMLHNSFDGDALRDAYGRTAEFDTDTPYYNLHAGLGYLWNFAEDHSLDIYGKYYWTRVLGTDETLNTGDHVDFDDITSSRTRLGARYSYQATEHVSAYIGAAWEHEFEGVSDSSVFGYDIDSPKIRGDSGRGEIGLRFTPTDDLPLTVDIGVQGYAGKKEGVTGSLFVQYEF
;
A
#
# COMPACT_ATOMS: atom_id res chain seq x y z
N MET A 1 19.92 22.26 25.47
CA MET A 1 20.78 23.44 25.15
C MET A 1 20.40 23.94 23.78
N ASN A 2 20.33 25.23 23.59
CA ASN A 2 20.02 25.86 22.30
C ASN A 2 20.91 27.10 22.07
N ASN A 3 21.41 27.29 20.84
CA ASN A 3 22.24 28.40 20.41
C ASN A 3 23.44 28.73 21.34
N SER A 4 24.15 27.72 21.77
CA SER A 4 25.23 27.82 22.75
C SER A 4 26.58 27.38 22.18
N THR A 5 27.67 27.89 22.74
CA THR A 5 29.02 27.38 22.50
C THR A 5 29.57 26.81 23.80
N VAL A 6 29.96 25.55 23.80
CA VAL A 6 30.45 24.84 24.98
C VAL A 6 31.86 24.31 24.68
N GLY A 7 32.86 24.78 25.41
CA GLY A 7 34.24 24.32 25.30
C GLY A 7 34.56 23.11 26.19
N GLY A 8 33.70 22.74 27.08
CA GLY A 8 33.87 21.63 28.02
C GLY A 8 33.02 20.41 27.71
N ILE A 9 33.18 19.37 28.52
CA ILE A 9 32.42 18.11 28.42
C ILE A 9 30.97 18.35 28.76
N ILE A 10 30.06 17.78 27.95
CA ILE A 10 28.60 17.77 28.20
C ILE A 10 28.20 16.35 28.60
N THR A 11 27.57 16.20 29.75
CA THR A 11 27.04 14.91 30.20
C THR A 11 25.57 15.03 30.61
N GLY A 12 24.73 14.08 30.20
CA GLY A 12 23.37 13.92 30.71
C GLY A 12 23.37 13.44 32.15
N ALA A 13 24.16 12.41 32.44
CA ALA A 13 24.47 11.94 33.81
C ALA A 13 25.88 11.34 33.87
N SER A 14 26.52 11.43 35.04
CA SER A 14 27.82 10.84 35.27
C SER A 14 27.88 10.19 36.67
N THR A 15 28.39 8.97 36.71
CA THR A 15 28.59 8.23 37.95
C THR A 15 29.96 7.58 37.94
N ALA A 16 30.66 7.60 39.07
CA ALA A 16 31.95 6.90 39.24
C ALA A 16 32.01 6.24 40.60
N VAL A 17 32.47 4.99 40.63
CA VAL A 17 32.80 4.24 41.85
C VAL A 17 34.31 4.00 41.90
N VAL A 18 34.94 4.57 42.92
CA VAL A 18 36.39 4.45 43.18
C VAL A 18 36.58 3.92 44.60
N GLY A 19 37.31 2.84 44.77
CA GLY A 19 37.57 2.24 46.10
C GLY A 19 37.59 0.74 46.08
N THR A 20 37.45 0.10 47.24
CA THR A 20 37.57 -1.34 47.44
C THR A 20 36.23 -2.09 47.54
N THR A 21 35.10 -1.41 47.36
CA THR A 21 33.76 -2.00 47.46
C THR A 21 33.28 -2.43 46.06
N SER A 22 32.56 -3.56 45.98
CA SER A 22 31.98 -4.06 44.73
C SER A 22 30.63 -3.39 44.38
N ALA A 23 30.51 -2.08 44.61
CA ALA A 23 29.32 -1.31 44.29
C ALA A 23 29.18 -1.04 42.77
N ASP A 24 27.95 -0.97 42.28
CA ASP A 24 27.66 -0.63 40.87
C ASP A 24 27.75 0.88 40.61
N SER A 25 28.16 1.23 39.42
CA SER A 25 28.11 2.59 38.88
C SER A 25 27.10 2.63 37.72
N ARG A 26 26.03 3.41 37.84
CA ARG A 26 24.93 3.44 36.84
C ARG A 26 24.60 4.86 36.40
N ALA A 27 24.62 5.11 35.09
CA ALA A 27 24.21 6.35 34.44
C ALA A 27 23.25 6.04 33.27
N SER A 28 22.07 5.53 33.60
CA SER A 28 21.13 4.95 32.62
C SER A 28 19.82 5.73 32.54
N GLY A 29 19.11 5.63 31.41
CA GLY A 29 17.81 6.24 31.18
C GLY A 29 17.80 7.77 31.03
N ASN A 30 18.92 8.38 30.71
CA ASN A 30 19.04 9.83 30.59
C ASN A 30 18.69 10.32 29.19
N THR A 31 18.09 11.52 29.12
CA THR A 31 17.83 12.20 27.85
C THR A 31 18.60 13.51 27.76
N LEU A 32 19.39 13.67 26.72
CA LEU A 32 20.14 14.87 26.42
C LEU A 32 19.75 15.40 25.02
N THR A 33 19.31 16.66 24.97
CA THR A 33 18.96 17.35 23.72
C THR A 33 19.80 18.61 23.58
N ILE A 34 20.45 18.76 22.41
CA ILE A 34 21.27 19.94 22.06
C ILE A 34 20.84 20.40 20.66
N GLU A 35 20.56 21.70 20.51
CA GLU A 35 20.15 22.29 19.24
C GLU A 35 20.99 23.50 18.89
N SER A 36 21.29 23.66 17.58
CA SER A 36 21.93 24.85 16.99
C SER A 36 23.18 25.35 17.76
N SER A 37 24.02 24.43 18.22
CA SER A 37 25.09 24.69 19.16
C SER A 37 26.46 24.25 18.63
N LYS A 38 27.54 24.86 19.16
CA LYS A 38 28.91 24.37 18.95
C LYS A 38 29.41 23.67 20.20
N VAL A 39 29.99 22.47 20.01
CA VAL A 39 30.55 21.66 21.09
C VAL A 39 32.00 21.33 20.78
N GLY A 40 32.89 21.82 21.59
CA GLY A 40 34.35 21.68 21.43
C GLY A 40 34.97 20.49 22.18
N SER A 41 34.16 19.73 22.91
CA SER A 41 34.61 18.60 23.70
C SER A 41 33.60 17.44 23.65
N TYR A 42 33.84 16.39 24.44
CA TYR A 42 33.01 15.17 24.46
C TYR A 42 31.55 15.41 24.85
N VAL A 43 30.66 14.61 24.24
CA VAL A 43 29.24 14.58 24.58
C VAL A 43 28.87 13.18 25.05
N TYR A 44 28.39 13.08 26.30
CA TYR A 44 27.89 11.86 26.90
C TYR A 44 26.41 11.99 27.25
N GLY A 45 25.56 11.03 26.87
CA GLY A 45 24.21 10.90 27.42
C GLY A 45 24.26 10.29 28.83
N GLY A 46 25.05 9.22 29.01
CA GLY A 46 25.37 8.60 30.29
C GLY A 46 26.83 8.19 30.36
N LEU A 47 27.51 8.50 31.47
CA LEU A 47 28.89 8.14 31.74
C LEU A 47 28.95 7.37 33.05
N ALA A 48 29.30 6.07 33.00
CA ALA A 48 29.48 5.21 34.18
C ALA A 48 30.92 4.64 34.23
N MET A 49 31.61 4.89 35.33
CA MET A 49 32.97 4.40 35.57
C MET A 49 33.02 3.61 36.85
N ASN A 50 33.64 2.42 36.81
CA ASN A 50 33.79 1.56 37.96
C ASN A 50 35.23 1.04 38.05
N GLY A 51 35.88 1.22 39.18
CA GLY A 51 37.24 0.73 39.47
C GLY A 51 37.26 -0.55 40.29
N THR A 52 36.13 -1.14 40.56
CA THR A 52 35.93 -2.26 41.49
C THR A 52 35.33 -3.51 40.84
N GLY A 53 34.89 -4.48 41.62
CA GLY A 53 34.19 -5.68 41.14
C GLY A 53 32.72 -5.51 40.78
N GLY A 54 32.13 -4.32 40.98
CA GLY A 54 30.73 -4.05 40.59
C GLY A 54 30.54 -3.76 39.11
N ILE A 55 29.32 -3.50 38.67
CA ILE A 55 28.98 -3.22 37.26
C ILE A 55 29.12 -1.70 36.95
N ALA A 56 29.74 -1.38 35.81
CA ALA A 56 29.61 -0.06 35.19
C ALA A 56 28.51 -0.11 34.12
N GLU A 57 27.39 0.61 34.32
CA GLU A 57 26.25 0.57 33.39
C GLU A 57 25.86 1.97 32.88
N ALA A 58 25.84 2.13 31.56
CA ALA A 58 25.34 3.31 30.88
C ALA A 58 24.38 2.87 29.77
N SER A 59 23.14 2.51 30.14
CA SER A 59 22.17 1.91 29.22
C SER A 59 20.88 2.73 29.12
N GLY A 60 20.13 2.56 28.02
CA GLY A 60 18.84 3.22 27.80
C GLY A 60 18.90 4.75 27.70
N ASN A 61 20.05 5.31 27.36
CA ASN A 61 20.21 6.77 27.23
C ASN A 61 19.75 7.26 25.86
N THR A 62 19.16 8.45 25.80
CA THR A 62 18.70 9.10 24.58
C THR A 62 19.51 10.39 24.32
N LEU A 63 20.08 10.50 23.12
CA LEU A 63 20.79 11.70 22.66
C LEU A 63 20.16 12.25 21.39
N ASN A 64 19.69 13.49 21.44
CA ASN A 64 19.14 14.21 20.30
C ASN A 64 20.00 15.45 20.00
N LEU A 65 20.63 15.47 18.83
CA LEU A 65 21.41 16.63 18.36
C LEU A 65 20.79 17.16 17.07
N LYS A 66 20.50 18.47 17.03
CA LYS A 66 19.94 19.12 15.86
C LYS A 66 20.77 20.34 15.46
N ASN A 67 21.31 20.33 14.24
CA ASN A 67 22.20 21.37 13.71
C ASN A 67 23.36 21.69 14.67
N VAL A 68 24.02 20.65 15.19
CA VAL A 68 25.14 20.78 16.13
C VAL A 68 26.47 20.62 15.39
N ASN A 69 27.43 21.50 15.68
CA ASN A 69 28.80 21.36 15.22
C ASN A 69 29.68 20.85 16.38
N ALA A 70 30.04 19.59 16.32
CA ALA A 70 30.88 18.94 17.33
C ALA A 70 32.24 18.57 16.73
N SER A 71 33.33 18.99 17.38
CA SER A 71 34.71 18.70 16.95
C SER A 71 35.38 17.54 17.68
N SER A 72 34.68 16.91 18.63
CA SER A 72 35.17 15.80 19.44
C SER A 72 34.17 14.66 19.47
N LEU A 73 34.62 13.51 20.05
CA LEU A 73 33.83 12.29 20.17
C LEU A 73 32.45 12.48 20.79
N ILE A 74 31.49 11.83 20.17
CA ILE A 74 30.11 11.72 20.69
C ILE A 74 29.90 10.29 21.17
N MET A 75 29.62 10.13 22.45
CA MET A 75 29.41 8.83 23.11
C MET A 75 28.14 8.88 23.96
N PRO A 76 26.95 8.68 23.35
CA PRO A 76 25.69 8.66 24.08
C PRO A 76 25.70 7.79 25.33
N SER A 77 26.46 6.72 25.30
CA SER A 77 26.65 5.86 26.47
C SER A 77 28.07 5.35 26.55
N PHE A 78 28.70 5.64 27.67
CA PHE A 78 30.06 5.19 27.99
C PHE A 78 30.08 4.47 29.32
N ALA A 79 30.42 3.19 29.29
CA ALA A 79 30.59 2.36 30.46
C ALA A 79 32.03 1.81 30.52
N GLN A 80 32.76 2.11 31.58
CA GLN A 80 34.12 1.62 31.77
C GLN A 80 34.27 0.92 33.14
N ASN A 81 34.76 -0.29 33.13
CA ASN A 81 35.12 -1.03 34.32
C ASN A 81 36.61 -1.37 34.32
N ASN A 82 37.36 -0.70 35.20
CA ASN A 82 38.80 -0.94 35.40
C ASN A 82 39.12 -2.00 36.46
N GLY A 83 38.07 -2.50 37.14
CA GLY A 83 38.15 -3.59 38.11
C GLY A 83 37.80 -4.95 37.53
N SER A 84 37.38 -5.87 38.39
CA SER A 84 36.98 -7.24 38.00
C SER A 84 35.51 -7.39 37.58
N GLY A 85 34.73 -6.30 37.51
CA GLY A 85 33.30 -6.31 37.14
C GLY A 85 33.07 -6.18 35.64
N GLU A 86 31.77 -6.08 35.29
CA GLU A 86 31.32 -5.91 33.90
C GLU A 86 31.16 -4.43 33.53
N ALA A 87 31.31 -4.13 32.22
CA ALA A 87 30.92 -2.86 31.62
C ALA A 87 29.73 -3.07 30.66
N VAL A 88 28.63 -2.32 30.81
CA VAL A 88 27.40 -2.50 30.05
C VAL A 88 26.92 -1.15 29.46
N ALA A 89 26.76 -1.09 28.12
CA ALA A 89 26.26 0.07 27.42
C ALA A 89 25.27 -0.41 26.33
N GLU A 90 24.01 -0.62 26.67
CA GLU A 90 23.03 -1.24 25.77
C GLU A 90 21.73 -0.41 25.68
N GLY A 91 20.94 -0.59 24.59
CA GLY A 91 19.60 -0.06 24.43
C GLY A 91 19.51 1.48 24.30
N ASN A 92 20.54 2.11 23.75
CA ASN A 92 20.60 3.56 23.64
C ASN A 92 19.99 4.05 22.33
N THR A 93 19.41 5.26 22.34
CA THR A 93 18.82 5.89 21.18
C THR A 93 19.56 7.17 20.81
N VAL A 94 19.92 7.33 19.54
CA VAL A 94 20.61 8.49 19.01
C VAL A 94 19.91 9.04 17.79
N THR A 95 19.62 10.33 17.82
CA THR A 95 19.07 11.05 16.66
C THR A 95 19.91 12.28 16.38
N LEU A 96 20.53 12.34 15.20
CA LEU A 96 21.29 13.50 14.73
C LEU A 96 20.63 14.05 13.47
N GLN A 97 20.36 15.36 13.48
CA GLN A 97 19.70 16.05 12.37
C GLN A 97 20.56 17.23 11.90
N GLY A 98 21.18 17.10 10.71
CA GLY A 98 22.09 18.13 10.20
C GLY A 98 23.34 18.29 11.06
N GLY A 99 24.09 19.37 10.83
CA GLY A 99 25.30 19.71 11.59
C GLY A 99 26.60 19.10 11.02
N THR A 100 27.71 19.31 11.74
CA THR A 100 29.05 18.82 11.37
C THR A 100 29.69 18.11 12.55
N TYR A 101 30.17 16.91 12.33
CA TYR A 101 30.74 16.04 13.34
C TYR A 101 32.16 15.65 12.91
N GLY A 102 33.16 16.27 13.55
CA GLY A 102 34.57 16.19 13.16
C GLY A 102 35.31 14.95 13.67
N ASP A 103 34.72 14.20 14.61
CA ASP A 103 35.31 13.01 15.20
C ASP A 103 34.27 11.86 15.25
N SER A 104 34.68 10.69 15.67
CA SER A 104 33.87 9.47 15.68
C SER A 104 32.66 9.55 16.62
N ILE A 105 31.62 8.78 16.26
CA ILE A 105 30.41 8.60 17.04
C ILE A 105 30.35 7.15 17.50
N PHE A 106 30.50 6.94 18.81
CA PHE A 106 30.29 5.63 19.44
C PHE A 106 28.94 5.64 20.18
N VAL A 107 27.90 5.12 19.56
CA VAL A 107 26.55 5.18 20.14
C VAL A 107 26.51 4.52 21.52
N SER A 108 27.23 3.42 21.67
CA SER A 108 27.55 2.86 22.98
C SER A 108 28.98 2.36 23.00
N TYR A 109 29.67 2.63 24.09
CA TYR A 109 31.03 2.20 24.34
C TYR A 109 31.10 1.49 25.69
N ALA A 110 31.47 0.20 25.66
CA ALA A 110 31.69 -0.56 26.86
C ALA A 110 33.15 -1.04 26.91
N SER A 111 33.83 -0.79 28.01
CA SER A 111 35.25 -1.20 28.20
C SER A 111 35.43 -1.91 29.55
N ALA A 112 35.93 -3.14 29.52
CA ALA A 112 36.21 -3.92 30.71
C ALA A 112 37.69 -4.37 30.74
N ALA A 113 38.36 -4.11 31.86
CA ALA A 113 39.80 -4.48 32.03
C ALA A 113 40.00 -5.98 32.25
N VAL A 114 39.09 -6.65 32.95
CA VAL A 114 39.26 -8.05 33.38
C VAL A 114 38.13 -8.95 32.94
N ASN A 115 36.88 -8.46 32.95
CA ASN A 115 35.72 -9.29 32.73
C ASN A 115 35.00 -8.92 31.41
N THR A 116 33.66 -8.99 31.35
CA THR A 116 32.86 -8.81 30.15
C THR A 116 32.57 -7.34 29.86
N ALA A 117 32.78 -6.90 28.62
CA ALA A 117 32.26 -5.66 28.06
C ALA A 117 31.07 -5.96 27.14
N ARG A 118 29.89 -5.34 27.40
CA ARG A 118 28.69 -5.49 26.58
C ARG A 118 28.27 -4.16 26.00
N SER A 119 28.10 -4.11 24.68
CA SER A 119 27.61 -2.91 23.96
C SER A 119 26.69 -3.31 22.84
N GLY A 120 25.49 -2.72 22.75
CA GLY A 120 24.58 -3.09 21.66
C GLY A 120 23.11 -2.74 21.88
N ARG A 121 22.22 -3.30 21.03
CA ARG A 121 20.78 -3.06 21.02
C ARG A 121 20.43 -1.58 20.86
N ASN A 122 21.24 -0.82 20.15
CA ASN A 122 21.08 0.61 20.00
C ASN A 122 20.28 0.94 18.75
N THR A 123 19.55 2.06 18.81
CA THR A 123 18.86 2.65 17.67
C THR A 123 19.52 3.96 17.28
N VAL A 124 19.94 4.09 16.04
CA VAL A 124 20.67 5.23 15.51
C VAL A 124 19.93 5.78 14.28
N THR A 125 19.63 7.06 14.29
CA THR A 125 19.06 7.75 13.14
C THR A 125 19.86 9.02 12.85
N LEU A 126 20.48 9.09 11.68
CA LEU A 126 21.21 10.25 11.21
C LEU A 126 20.49 10.82 9.98
N GLN A 127 20.21 12.11 9.97
CA GLN A 127 19.46 12.80 8.89
C GLN A 127 20.28 13.98 8.38
N GLY A 128 20.87 13.85 7.18
CA GLY A 128 21.75 14.87 6.63
C GLY A 128 23.00 15.09 7.48
N GLY A 129 23.72 16.19 7.24
CA GLY A 129 24.95 16.55 7.99
C GLY A 129 26.23 16.01 7.36
N THR A 130 27.37 16.37 7.98
CA THR A 130 28.71 15.92 7.59
C THR A 130 29.39 15.19 8.75
N TYR A 131 29.90 13.99 8.49
CA TYR A 131 30.48 13.10 9.47
C TYR A 131 31.89 12.73 8.99
N SER A 132 32.93 13.30 9.62
CA SER A 132 34.33 13.05 9.23
C SER A 132 34.96 11.87 9.97
N GLY A 133 34.42 11.46 11.13
CA GLY A 133 34.84 10.31 11.87
C GLY A 133 33.94 9.09 11.68
N GLY A 134 34.40 7.92 12.10
CA GLY A 134 33.67 6.66 12.01
C GLY A 134 32.38 6.63 12.86
N ILE A 135 31.38 5.89 12.39
CA ILE A 135 30.12 5.69 13.11
C ILE A 135 30.06 4.24 13.58
N TYR A 136 29.99 4.06 14.90
CA TYR A 136 29.92 2.76 15.55
C TYR A 136 28.59 2.62 16.28
N GLY A 137 27.71 1.71 15.81
CA GLY A 137 26.46 1.41 16.49
C GLY A 137 26.69 0.84 17.89
N SER A 138 27.74 0.01 18.04
CA SER A 138 28.24 -0.41 19.34
C SER A 138 29.74 -0.67 19.28
N TYR A 139 30.42 -0.40 20.38
CA TYR A 139 31.85 -0.70 20.56
C TYR A 139 32.07 -1.40 21.92
N ALA A 140 32.52 -2.64 21.88
CA ALA A 140 32.89 -3.37 23.09
C ALA A 140 34.39 -3.69 23.09
N TYR A 141 35.07 -3.26 24.14
CA TYR A 141 36.52 -3.54 24.37
C TYR A 141 36.69 -4.34 25.65
N ALA A 142 37.29 -5.50 25.55
CA ALA A 142 37.69 -6.29 26.69
C ALA A 142 39.21 -6.56 26.68
N ALA A 143 39.92 -6.08 27.71
CA ALA A 143 41.34 -6.39 27.85
C ALA A 143 41.59 -7.80 28.45
N GLY A 144 40.62 -8.32 29.21
CA GLY A 144 40.70 -9.59 29.91
C GLY A 144 39.93 -10.75 29.29
N ASN A 145 38.62 -10.74 29.30
CA ASN A 145 37.81 -11.89 28.94
C ASN A 145 36.92 -11.68 27.68
N THR A 146 35.77 -11.13 27.81
CA THR A 146 34.73 -11.19 26.76
C THR A 146 34.25 -9.80 26.33
N ALA A 147 34.34 -9.45 25.05
CA ALA A 147 33.73 -8.27 24.49
C ALA A 147 32.48 -8.65 23.67
N ILE A 148 31.35 -7.97 23.89
CA ILE A 148 30.06 -8.26 23.26
C ILE A 148 29.52 -7.01 22.56
N ALA A 149 29.36 -7.04 21.22
CA ALA A 149 28.83 -5.94 20.45
C ALA A 149 27.81 -6.44 19.42
N GLY A 150 26.58 -5.88 19.35
CA GLY A 150 25.64 -6.29 18.31
C GLY A 150 24.20 -5.90 18.56
N GLY A 151 23.32 -6.34 17.67
CA GLY A 151 21.88 -6.08 17.72
C GLY A 151 21.49 -4.63 17.49
N ASN A 152 22.28 -3.87 16.72
CA ASN A 152 22.02 -2.46 16.50
C ASN A 152 21.17 -2.23 15.24
N THR A 153 20.34 -1.21 15.28
CA THR A 153 19.63 -0.67 14.10
C THR A 153 20.19 0.70 13.80
N ILE A 154 20.81 0.85 12.63
CA ILE A 154 21.39 2.11 12.16
C ILE A 154 20.69 2.52 10.87
N THR A 155 20.15 3.72 10.85
CA THR A 155 19.49 4.33 9.68
C THR A 155 20.13 5.67 9.36
N LEU A 156 20.73 5.76 8.18
CA LEU A 156 21.37 6.96 7.67
C LEU A 156 20.55 7.50 6.48
N ARG A 157 20.05 8.72 6.58
CA ARG A 157 19.22 9.39 5.57
C ARG A 157 19.93 10.59 5.00
N GLY A 158 20.58 10.42 3.86
CA GLY A 158 21.40 11.46 3.25
C GLY A 158 22.64 11.79 4.07
N GLY A 159 23.28 12.91 3.76
CA GLY A 159 24.50 13.38 4.42
C GLY A 159 25.79 12.94 3.74
N ASN A 160 26.92 13.45 4.27
CA ASN A 160 28.27 13.13 3.81
C ASN A 160 29.02 12.36 4.90
N HIS A 161 29.42 11.13 4.63
CA HIS A 161 30.11 10.22 5.56
C HIS A 161 31.50 9.90 5.03
N GLU A 162 32.54 10.47 5.65
CA GLU A 162 33.92 10.41 5.16
C GLU A 162 34.71 9.20 5.65
N ASP A 163 34.29 8.56 6.76
CA ASP A 163 34.92 7.39 7.35
C ASP A 163 33.95 6.21 7.45
N SER A 164 34.43 5.11 7.98
CA SER A 164 33.72 3.81 8.03
C SER A 164 32.46 3.83 8.93
N ILE A 165 31.48 3.03 8.55
CA ILE A 165 30.27 2.79 9.32
C ILE A 165 30.27 1.33 9.74
N LEU A 166 30.19 1.08 11.06
CA LEU A 166 30.18 -0.24 11.64
C LEU A 166 28.90 -0.47 12.44
N GLY A 167 28.12 -1.47 12.06
CA GLY A 167 26.96 -1.90 12.82
C GLY A 167 27.37 -2.26 14.26
N SER A 168 28.44 -3.04 14.40
CA SER A 168 29.06 -3.33 15.68
C SER A 168 30.58 -3.58 15.55
N TYR A 169 31.33 -3.27 16.61
CA TYR A 169 32.75 -3.55 16.72
C TYR A 169 33.04 -4.23 18.07
N ALA A 170 33.51 -5.46 18.02
CA ALA A 170 33.97 -6.18 19.21
C ALA A 170 35.50 -6.39 19.15
N TYR A 171 36.20 -5.93 20.17
CA TYR A 171 37.65 -6.06 20.28
C TYR A 171 38.04 -6.73 21.59
N ALA A 172 38.72 -7.87 21.51
CA ALA A 172 39.32 -8.52 22.67
C ALA A 172 40.84 -8.57 22.56
N ALA A 173 41.52 -7.85 23.47
CA ALA A 173 42.99 -7.81 23.54
C ALA A 173 43.56 -9.01 24.30
N GLY A 174 42.79 -9.60 25.20
CA GLY A 174 43.15 -10.76 26.02
C GLY A 174 42.42 -12.02 25.62
N ASN A 175 42.08 -12.82 26.59
CA ASN A 175 41.72 -14.20 26.37
C ASN A 175 40.31 -14.53 25.80
N THR A 176 39.33 -13.64 25.72
CA THR A 176 38.01 -14.01 25.11
C THR A 176 37.11 -12.83 24.74
N ALA A 177 36.46 -12.85 23.59
CA ALA A 177 35.43 -11.87 23.19
C ALA A 177 34.24 -12.56 22.54
N ALA A 178 33.00 -12.24 22.95
CA ALA A 178 31.75 -12.83 22.43
C ALA A 178 30.62 -11.81 22.21
N GLY A 179 29.96 -11.82 21.07
CA GLY A 179 28.86 -10.91 20.69
C GLY A 179 27.55 -11.64 20.31
N ARG A 180 26.41 -11.13 20.67
CA ARG A 180 25.10 -11.73 20.38
C ARG A 180 24.20 -10.80 19.60
N SER A 181 23.44 -11.42 18.70
CA SER A 181 22.35 -10.83 17.94
C SER A 181 21.14 -10.48 18.82
N ASN A 182 20.50 -9.36 18.54
CA ASN A 182 19.08 -9.22 18.84
C ASN A 182 18.44 -8.15 17.97
N VAL A 183 18.05 -8.52 16.77
CA VAL A 183 16.82 -7.95 16.20
C VAL A 183 15.71 -8.83 16.80
N VAL A 184 14.80 -8.27 17.57
CA VAL A 184 13.64 -8.99 18.05
C VAL A 184 12.64 -9.14 16.91
N THR A 185 12.78 -10.23 16.18
CA THR A 185 11.66 -11.02 15.67
C THR A 185 11.93 -12.43 16.16
N GLU A 186 10.94 -13.00 16.79
CA GLU A 186 10.98 -14.29 17.46
C GLU A 186 11.65 -15.39 16.63
N SER A 187 12.42 -16.23 17.35
CA SER A 187 12.99 -17.50 16.94
C SER A 187 14.25 -17.50 16.05
N ALA A 188 15.39 -17.40 16.73
CA ALA A 188 16.56 -18.17 16.32
C ALA A 188 17.21 -18.77 17.57
N THR A 189 17.11 -20.08 17.71
CA THR A 189 17.89 -20.87 18.66
C THR A 189 19.37 -20.70 18.32
N ALA A 190 20.08 -19.91 19.12
CA ALA A 190 21.54 -19.84 19.07
C ALA A 190 22.12 -21.22 19.39
N ALA A 191 22.72 -21.84 18.40
CA ALA A 191 23.57 -22.98 18.64
C ALA A 191 24.72 -22.51 19.53
N SER A 192 24.72 -22.94 20.79
CA SER A 192 25.82 -22.72 21.72
C SER A 192 27.03 -23.53 21.25
N ALA A 193 27.90 -22.91 20.47
CA ALA A 193 29.24 -23.47 20.28
C ALA A 193 29.99 -23.32 21.60
N ASN A 194 30.30 -24.43 22.23
CA ASN A 194 31.15 -24.51 23.42
C ASN A 194 32.60 -24.26 22.98
N ILE A 195 33.00 -22.98 22.90
CA ILE A 195 34.34 -22.60 22.46
C ILE A 195 35.14 -22.27 23.71
N GLN A 196 36.04 -23.17 24.08
CA GLN A 196 37.10 -22.91 25.07
C GLN A 196 38.23 -22.16 24.37
N GLY A 197 38.42 -20.90 24.68
CA GLY A 197 39.50 -20.05 24.15
C GLY A 197 39.01 -18.64 23.80
N ASN A 198 39.91 -17.78 23.44
CA ASN A 198 39.75 -16.35 23.18
C ASN A 198 38.83 -16.08 21.93
N THR A 199 37.63 -15.63 22.13
CA THR A 199 36.64 -15.47 21.03
C THR A 199 36.07 -14.05 20.95
N ALA A 200 36.08 -13.46 19.74
CA ALA A 200 35.35 -12.24 19.40
C ALA A 200 34.13 -12.57 18.52
N ILE A 201 32.93 -12.15 18.89
CA ILE A 201 31.72 -12.37 18.12
C ILE A 201 30.98 -11.03 17.94
N ALA A 202 30.62 -10.65 16.71
CA ALA A 202 29.83 -9.47 16.43
C ALA A 202 28.71 -9.84 15.42
N GLU A 203 27.44 -9.79 15.83
CA GLU A 203 26.35 -10.37 15.05
C GLU A 203 25.05 -9.53 15.07
N GLY A 204 24.19 -9.74 14.07
CA GLY A 204 22.77 -9.38 14.07
C GLY A 204 22.46 -7.89 13.98
N ASN A 205 23.24 -7.13 13.22
CA ASN A 205 22.98 -5.71 13.02
C ASN A 205 22.18 -5.46 11.76
N THR A 206 21.36 -4.41 11.81
CA THR A 206 20.71 -3.84 10.63
C THR A 206 21.29 -2.46 10.35
N VAL A 207 21.85 -2.27 9.16
CA VAL A 207 22.41 -0.99 8.69
C VAL A 207 21.66 -0.60 7.44
N THR A 208 20.94 0.52 7.47
CA THR A 208 20.17 1.04 6.33
C THR A 208 20.74 2.38 5.87
N LEU A 209 21.10 2.46 4.59
CA LEU A 209 21.64 3.65 3.94
C LEU A 209 20.60 4.15 2.92
N GLN A 210 20.05 5.34 3.17
CA GLN A 210 19.06 5.98 2.31
C GLN A 210 19.66 7.25 1.70
N GLY A 211 20.01 7.21 0.38
CA GLY A 211 20.74 8.31 -0.23
C GLY A 211 22.06 8.60 0.45
N GLY A 212 22.62 9.81 0.23
CA GLY A 212 23.87 10.24 0.87
C GLY A 212 25.15 9.80 0.18
N THR A 213 26.30 10.31 0.67
CA THR A 213 27.64 10.01 0.13
C THR A 213 28.51 9.32 1.19
N TYR A 214 29.10 8.20 0.82
CA TYR A 214 29.89 7.34 1.72
C TYR A 214 31.27 7.08 1.12
N SER A 215 32.32 7.57 1.77
CA SER A 215 33.71 7.41 1.33
C SER A 215 34.44 6.28 2.05
N GLY A 216 34.05 5.96 3.27
CA GLY A 216 34.59 4.84 4.05
C GLY A 216 33.93 3.51 3.75
N SER A 217 34.45 2.44 4.29
CA SER A 217 33.83 1.10 4.19
C SER A 217 32.65 0.93 5.12
N ILE A 218 31.70 0.07 4.70
CA ILE A 218 30.50 -0.25 5.46
C ILE A 218 30.64 -1.68 6.00
N PHE A 219 30.48 -1.86 7.29
CA PHE A 219 30.52 -3.18 7.93
C PHE A 219 29.21 -3.46 8.65
N GLY A 220 28.53 -4.54 8.33
CA GLY A 220 27.44 -5.06 9.15
C GLY A 220 27.97 -5.37 10.56
N SER A 221 29.12 -6.06 10.65
CA SER A 221 29.83 -6.26 11.92
C SER A 221 31.29 -6.47 11.70
N TYR A 222 32.12 -6.15 12.74
CA TYR A 222 33.54 -6.36 12.79
C TYR A 222 33.95 -7.00 14.13
N ALA A 223 34.58 -8.16 14.09
CA ALA A 223 35.07 -8.84 15.26
C ALA A 223 36.59 -9.06 15.15
N TYR A 224 37.33 -8.63 16.16
CA TYR A 224 38.76 -8.85 16.26
C TYR A 224 39.14 -9.49 17.62
N ALA A 225 39.81 -10.62 17.57
CA ALA A 225 40.38 -11.26 18.74
C ALA A 225 41.90 -11.47 18.56
N ALA A 226 42.70 -10.94 19.46
CA ALA A 226 44.17 -11.09 19.40
C ALA A 226 44.62 -12.55 19.60
N GLY A 227 43.82 -13.38 20.26
CA GLY A 227 44.17 -14.74 20.66
C GLY A 227 43.76 -15.83 19.69
N SER A 228 42.50 -16.25 19.57
CA SER A 228 42.20 -17.48 18.85
C SER A 228 40.98 -17.53 17.97
N ALA A 229 39.80 -17.03 18.32
CA ALA A 229 38.64 -17.17 17.48
C ALA A 229 37.80 -15.88 17.39
N ALA A 230 37.42 -15.51 16.18
CA ALA A 230 36.48 -14.42 15.95
C ALA A 230 35.27 -14.92 15.11
N ALA A 231 34.07 -14.50 15.45
CA ALA A 231 32.87 -14.78 14.69
C ALA A 231 32.07 -13.50 14.42
N ALA A 232 31.60 -13.33 13.21
CA ALA A 232 30.79 -12.20 12.83
C ALA A 232 29.77 -12.64 11.74
N GLY A 233 28.49 -12.27 11.86
CA GLY A 233 27.47 -12.70 10.91
C GLY A 233 26.07 -12.29 11.29
N GLY A 234 25.08 -12.77 10.53
CA GLY A 234 23.66 -12.50 10.78
C GLY A 234 23.26 -11.04 10.57
N ASN A 235 24.01 -10.29 9.76
CA ASN A 235 23.78 -8.87 9.57
C ASN A 235 22.96 -8.61 8.30
N THR A 236 22.16 -7.54 8.33
CA THR A 236 21.49 -7.00 7.15
C THR A 236 22.04 -5.62 6.84
N VAL A 237 22.56 -5.45 5.63
CA VAL A 237 22.91 -4.14 5.08
C VAL A 237 21.89 -3.81 3.99
N THR A 238 21.16 -2.71 4.15
CA THR A 238 20.17 -2.24 3.19
C THR A 238 20.67 -0.98 2.49
N LEU A 239 20.64 -1.00 1.16
CA LEU A 239 20.92 0.13 0.29
C LEU A 239 19.58 0.55 -0.33
N GLN A 240 19.10 1.72 0.06
CA GLN A 240 17.78 2.19 -0.33
C GLN A 240 17.87 3.49 -1.13
N GLY A 241 17.19 3.54 -2.29
CA GLY A 241 16.95 4.78 -3.00
C GLY A 241 16.04 5.70 -2.18
N ASP A 242 16.20 6.99 -2.33
CA ASP A 242 15.40 7.99 -1.62
C ASP A 242 14.92 9.08 -2.58
N ASP A 243 13.76 8.85 -3.17
CA ASP A 243 13.08 9.84 -4.03
C ASP A 243 12.30 10.88 -3.19
N VAL A 244 11.95 10.56 -1.95
CA VAL A 244 11.14 11.41 -1.07
C VAL A 244 11.94 12.60 -0.52
N PHE A 245 13.22 12.40 -0.20
CA PHE A 245 14.10 13.45 0.33
C PHE A 245 15.07 14.01 -0.73
N GLY A 246 14.92 13.61 -2.00
CA GLY A 246 15.74 14.12 -3.11
C GLY A 246 17.19 13.60 -3.09
N GLY A 247 17.47 12.55 -2.34
CA GLY A 247 18.83 11.99 -2.18
C GLY A 247 19.24 10.96 -3.22
N GLY A 248 18.29 10.42 -3.99
CA GLY A 248 18.58 9.32 -4.93
C GLY A 248 19.13 8.08 -4.24
N SER A 249 19.82 7.23 -4.99
CA SER A 249 20.52 6.05 -4.44
C SER A 249 21.75 6.45 -3.63
N PRO A 250 22.19 5.64 -2.64
CA PRO A 250 23.45 5.87 -1.93
C PRO A 250 24.64 5.97 -2.89
N SER A 251 25.50 6.95 -2.69
CA SER A 251 26.69 7.16 -3.50
C SER A 251 27.95 6.73 -2.72
N PHE A 252 28.75 5.86 -3.29
CA PHE A 252 29.95 5.31 -2.65
C PHE A 252 31.22 5.73 -3.39
N SER A 253 32.35 5.75 -2.66
CA SER A 253 33.64 5.87 -3.29
C SER A 253 33.97 4.58 -4.08
N ALA A 254 34.01 4.69 -5.39
CA ALA A 254 34.31 3.59 -6.31
C ALA A 254 35.69 2.96 -6.06
N GLN A 255 36.63 3.67 -5.43
CA GLN A 255 37.97 3.21 -5.15
C GLN A 255 38.20 2.72 -3.72
N ALA A 256 37.35 3.18 -2.77
CA ALA A 256 37.60 2.94 -1.35
C ALA A 256 36.47 2.16 -0.65
N THR A 257 35.22 2.39 -1.00
CA THR A 257 34.11 1.80 -0.25
C THR A 257 33.93 0.33 -0.56
N VAL A 258 34.25 -0.54 0.42
CA VAL A 258 33.89 -1.95 0.40
C VAL A 258 32.72 -2.16 1.37
N ILE A 259 31.69 -2.85 0.91
CA ILE A 259 30.52 -3.17 1.73
C ILE A 259 30.68 -4.61 2.24
N TRP A 260 30.79 -4.76 3.54
CA TRP A 260 31.00 -6.03 4.22
C TRP A 260 29.74 -6.47 4.96
N GLY A 261 29.27 -7.68 4.72
CA GLY A 261 28.27 -8.30 5.58
C GLY A 261 28.82 -8.51 6.98
N SER A 262 30.06 -9.04 7.07
CA SER A 262 30.77 -9.18 8.31
C SER A 262 32.29 -9.35 8.05
N TYR A 263 33.12 -9.05 9.06
CA TYR A 263 34.53 -9.34 9.06
C TYR A 263 34.97 -9.87 10.42
N ALA A 264 35.61 -11.04 10.45
CA ALA A 264 36.06 -11.66 11.68
C ALA A 264 37.55 -12.06 11.55
N LEU A 265 38.38 -11.53 12.43
CA LEU A 265 39.83 -11.83 12.49
C LEU A 265 40.22 -12.30 13.89
N GLY A 266 40.67 -13.55 14.02
CA GLY A 266 41.15 -14.14 15.26
C GLY A 266 42.56 -14.68 15.11
N GLY A 267 43.51 -14.18 15.93
CA GLY A 267 44.93 -14.42 15.70
C GLY A 267 45.31 -13.88 14.32
N ASN A 268 45.87 -14.73 13.48
CA ASN A 268 46.22 -14.39 12.10
C ASN A 268 45.27 -15.02 11.06
N LYS A 269 44.08 -15.46 11.48
CA LYS A 269 43.10 -16.16 10.63
C LYS A 269 41.84 -15.36 10.46
N VAL A 270 41.44 -15.14 9.21
CA VAL A 270 40.10 -14.63 8.86
C VAL A 270 39.09 -15.79 8.90
N TYR A 271 38.00 -15.59 9.57
CA TYR A 271 36.89 -16.56 9.70
C TYR A 271 35.77 -16.27 8.72
N ALA A 272 35.14 -17.33 8.22
CA ALA A 272 33.89 -17.21 7.49
C ALA A 272 32.77 -16.66 8.39
N PRO A 273 31.70 -16.05 7.83
CA PRO A 273 30.56 -15.59 8.61
C PRO A 273 29.97 -16.73 9.46
N SER A 274 29.68 -16.44 10.73
CA SER A 274 29.06 -17.39 11.66
C SER A 274 27.59 -17.68 11.35
N SER A 275 26.94 -16.72 10.71
CA SER A 275 25.55 -16.78 10.24
C SER A 275 25.42 -16.03 8.92
N PRO A 276 24.42 -16.37 8.06
CA PRO A 276 24.20 -15.69 6.79
C PRO A 276 24.08 -14.18 6.93
N ASN A 277 24.78 -13.43 6.10
CA ASN A 277 24.60 -11.98 5.98
C ASN A 277 23.76 -11.66 4.75
N THR A 278 22.88 -10.67 4.88
CA THR A 278 22.00 -10.19 3.81
C THR A 278 22.47 -8.83 3.31
N LEU A 279 22.61 -8.70 1.99
CA LEU A 279 22.66 -7.41 1.30
C LEU A 279 21.32 -7.20 0.61
N ASN A 280 20.64 -6.14 1.00
CA ASN A 280 19.30 -5.82 0.55
C ASN A 280 19.32 -4.52 -0.24
N PHE A 281 18.76 -4.54 -1.44
CA PHE A 281 18.61 -3.38 -2.30
C PHE A 281 17.12 -3.03 -2.40
N ILE A 282 16.76 -1.80 -2.06
CA ILE A 282 15.39 -1.31 -2.13
C ILE A 282 15.39 -0.04 -2.97
N ASP A 283 14.75 -0.08 -4.14
CA ASP A 283 14.61 1.06 -5.05
C ASP A 283 15.94 1.77 -5.40
N ALA A 284 17.02 1.03 -5.33
CA ALA A 284 18.37 1.52 -5.56
C ALA A 284 18.83 1.16 -6.98
N LYS A 285 19.46 2.11 -7.67
CA LYS A 285 19.99 1.94 -9.04
C LYS A 285 21.23 2.79 -9.28
N GLY A 286 22.04 2.40 -10.26
CA GLY A 286 23.18 3.21 -10.73
C GLY A 286 24.28 3.39 -9.68
N MET A 287 24.32 2.58 -8.64
CA MET A 287 25.35 2.69 -7.61
C MET A 287 26.70 2.14 -8.07
N THR A 288 27.77 2.72 -7.55
CA THR A 288 29.12 2.26 -7.79
C THR A 288 29.87 2.15 -6.46
N ALA A 289 30.53 1.01 -6.21
CA ALA A 289 31.37 0.80 -5.03
C ALA A 289 32.67 0.06 -5.41
N ALA A 290 33.61 -0.04 -4.47
CA ALA A 290 34.84 -0.80 -4.72
C ALA A 290 34.56 -2.31 -4.76
N ASN A 291 33.85 -2.86 -3.78
CA ASN A 291 33.48 -4.28 -3.75
C ASN A 291 32.39 -4.56 -2.70
N ILE A 292 31.81 -5.77 -2.77
CA ILE A 292 30.99 -6.35 -1.70
C ILE A 292 31.65 -7.64 -1.20
N ARG A 293 31.49 -7.99 0.10
CA ARG A 293 32.12 -9.17 0.69
C ARG A 293 31.28 -9.79 1.80
N ASN A 294 31.36 -11.12 1.90
CA ASN A 294 30.78 -11.93 2.97
C ASN A 294 29.25 -11.80 3.09
N PHE A 295 28.57 -11.76 1.95
CA PHE A 295 27.12 -11.89 1.87
C PHE A 295 26.76 -13.26 1.33
N SER A 296 25.80 -13.92 1.99
CA SER A 296 25.24 -15.21 1.58
C SER A 296 23.82 -15.06 1.02
N ILE A 297 23.20 -13.89 1.19
CA ILE A 297 21.85 -13.58 0.71
C ILE A 297 21.91 -12.21 0.04
N LEU A 298 21.49 -12.17 -1.22
CA LEU A 298 21.34 -10.94 -2.00
C LEU A 298 19.84 -10.76 -2.29
N LYS A 299 19.24 -9.70 -1.76
CA LYS A 299 17.83 -9.37 -1.97
C LYS A 299 17.69 -8.10 -2.77
N TYR A 300 16.84 -8.12 -3.78
CA TYR A 300 16.58 -6.97 -4.63
C TYR A 300 15.10 -6.68 -4.64
N THR A 301 14.74 -5.45 -4.31
CA THR A 301 13.44 -4.84 -4.63
C THR A 301 13.74 -3.78 -5.67
N LEU A 302 13.40 -4.05 -6.91
CA LEU A 302 13.81 -3.22 -8.04
C LEU A 302 12.89 -2.01 -8.18
N PRO A 303 13.47 -0.80 -8.41
CA PRO A 303 12.68 0.37 -8.72
C PRO A 303 12.10 0.30 -10.12
N ASN A 304 11.14 1.17 -10.38
CA ASN A 304 10.63 1.43 -11.72
C ASN A 304 11.76 1.86 -12.68
N MET A 305 11.79 1.27 -13.89
CA MET A 305 12.70 1.63 -14.98
C MET A 305 14.20 1.46 -14.71
N ILE A 306 14.67 0.23 -14.58
CA ILE A 306 16.09 -0.07 -14.76
C ILE A 306 16.32 -0.52 -16.21
N SER A 307 16.44 0.42 -17.14
CA SER A 307 16.93 0.11 -18.46
C SER A 307 18.43 0.37 -18.52
N GLN A 308 19.23 -0.66 -18.79
CA GLN A 308 20.67 -0.61 -19.07
C GLN A 308 21.61 -0.13 -17.95
N GLU A 309 21.14 0.38 -16.83
CA GLU A 309 21.96 0.68 -15.67
C GLU A 309 22.00 -0.52 -14.71
N SER A 310 23.17 -0.87 -14.19
CA SER A 310 23.26 -1.87 -13.14
C SER A 310 22.74 -1.31 -11.82
N VAL A 311 22.14 -2.18 -10.99
CA VAL A 311 21.80 -1.79 -9.62
C VAL A 311 23.07 -1.40 -8.86
N LEU A 312 24.10 -2.25 -8.94
CA LEU A 312 25.41 -1.98 -8.35
C LEU A 312 26.55 -2.39 -9.30
N SER A 313 27.40 -1.43 -9.66
CA SER A 313 28.66 -1.66 -10.37
C SER A 313 29.83 -1.66 -9.40
N LEU A 314 30.71 -2.64 -9.53
CA LEU A 314 31.89 -2.81 -8.68
C LEU A 314 33.16 -2.61 -9.49
N THR A 315 34.08 -1.79 -9.00
CA THR A 315 35.35 -1.49 -9.65
C THR A 315 36.49 -2.47 -9.30
N GLY A 316 36.28 -3.32 -8.28
CA GLY A 316 37.30 -4.15 -7.70
C GLY A 316 38.26 -3.39 -6.76
N GLY A 317 38.12 -2.06 -6.65
CA GLY A 317 39.01 -1.18 -5.91
C GLY A 317 40.36 -0.98 -6.57
N PRO A 318 41.36 -0.41 -5.85
CA PRO A 318 42.70 -0.18 -6.40
C PRO A 318 43.41 -1.45 -6.89
N ASP A 319 43.15 -2.57 -6.24
CA ASP A 319 43.75 -3.88 -6.54
C ASP A 319 43.02 -4.63 -7.67
N LYS A 320 41.93 -4.04 -8.23
CA LYS A 320 41.09 -4.65 -9.28
C LYS A 320 40.61 -6.08 -8.91
N LYS A 321 40.15 -6.27 -7.69
CA LYS A 321 39.72 -7.58 -7.19
C LYS A 321 38.38 -7.99 -7.76
N ASN A 322 38.22 -9.26 -8.05
CA ASN A 322 36.95 -9.88 -8.35
C ASN A 322 35.97 -9.81 -7.18
N THR A 323 34.70 -10.07 -7.46
CA THR A 323 33.67 -10.21 -6.44
C THR A 323 33.24 -11.67 -6.38
N ASP A 324 33.15 -12.21 -5.16
CA ASP A 324 32.75 -13.58 -4.90
C ASP A 324 31.35 -13.62 -4.33
N ILE A 325 30.42 -14.19 -5.09
CA ILE A 325 29.05 -14.49 -4.70
C ILE A 325 28.77 -16.00 -4.71
N SER A 326 29.83 -16.82 -4.73
CA SER A 326 29.71 -18.28 -4.66
C SER A 326 28.88 -18.68 -3.45
N ASN A 327 27.94 -19.58 -3.67
CA ASN A 327 26.98 -20.04 -2.66
C ASN A 327 26.03 -18.95 -2.09
N ALA A 328 25.97 -17.78 -2.70
CA ALA A 328 24.95 -16.80 -2.33
C ALA A 328 23.58 -17.24 -2.85
N SER A 329 22.53 -16.97 -2.09
CA SER A 329 21.15 -17.03 -2.59
C SER A 329 20.71 -15.66 -3.07
N VAL A 330 19.99 -15.63 -4.18
CA VAL A 330 19.51 -14.40 -4.82
C VAL A 330 17.99 -14.44 -4.87
N SER A 331 17.34 -13.46 -4.24
CA SER A 331 15.89 -13.26 -4.35
C SER A 331 15.59 -11.87 -4.90
N VAL A 332 14.59 -11.80 -5.79
CA VAL A 332 14.24 -10.56 -6.47
C VAL A 332 12.74 -10.36 -6.40
N ALA A 333 12.34 -9.17 -5.92
CA ALA A 333 10.99 -8.65 -6.06
C ALA A 333 11.05 -7.46 -7.04
N VAL A 334 10.16 -7.46 -8.01
CA VAL A 334 10.01 -6.35 -8.95
C VAL A 334 8.77 -5.57 -8.54
N SER A 335 8.96 -4.32 -8.12
CA SER A 335 7.93 -3.57 -7.44
C SER A 335 7.07 -2.69 -8.34
N GLU A 336 7.49 -2.37 -9.55
CA GLU A 336 6.72 -1.50 -10.45
C GLU A 336 6.99 -1.65 -11.93
N VAL A 337 5.97 -1.20 -12.58
CA VAL A 337 5.69 -0.98 -13.97
C VAL A 337 6.89 -0.62 -14.82
N TRP A 338 7.11 -1.44 -15.75
CA TRP A 338 8.01 -1.25 -16.88
C TRP A 338 7.23 -0.84 -18.12
N GLY A 339 6.00 -0.36 -17.91
CA GLY A 339 5.10 0.11 -18.91
C GLY A 339 5.55 1.45 -19.48
N ARG A 340 5.73 1.48 -20.77
CA ARG A 340 5.70 2.71 -21.54
C ARG A 340 4.30 2.85 -22.11
N ASP A 341 3.86 4.10 -22.30
CA ASP A 341 2.68 4.43 -23.06
C ASP A 341 2.57 3.52 -24.31
N GLY A 342 1.73 2.48 -24.26
CA GLY A 342 1.30 1.66 -25.37
C GLY A 342 2.30 0.65 -25.93
N GLY A 343 3.33 0.23 -25.22
CA GLY A 343 4.31 -0.72 -25.75
C GLY A 343 4.81 -1.74 -24.73
N GLU A 344 4.87 -2.96 -25.20
CA GLU A 344 5.46 -4.13 -24.56
C GLU A 344 6.53 -3.78 -23.53
N PHE A 345 6.47 -4.45 -22.37
CA PHE A 345 7.44 -4.43 -21.28
C PHE A 345 8.84 -3.98 -21.72
N GLY A 346 9.51 -3.17 -20.92
CA GLY A 346 10.82 -2.57 -21.22
C GLY A 346 11.99 -3.52 -21.48
N PHE A 347 11.72 -4.78 -21.64
CA PHE A 347 12.52 -5.72 -22.38
C PHE A 347 12.22 -5.45 -23.88
N GLY A 348 13.03 -4.61 -24.54
CA GLY A 348 12.83 -4.19 -25.93
C GLY A 348 12.46 -5.38 -26.83
N GLY A 349 11.70 -5.15 -27.90
CA GLY A 349 11.12 -6.20 -28.72
C GLY A 349 12.08 -7.21 -29.40
N ASP A 350 13.36 -7.20 -29.01
CA ASP A 350 14.36 -8.20 -29.34
C ASP A 350 14.59 -9.13 -28.15
N LYS A 351 13.88 -10.24 -28.13
CA LYS A 351 13.91 -11.28 -27.07
C LYS A 351 15.25 -12.02 -26.94
N SER A 352 16.36 -11.42 -27.40
CA SER A 352 17.67 -12.04 -27.22
C SER A 352 18.21 -11.80 -25.80
N PRO A 353 18.67 -12.83 -25.08
CA PRO A 353 19.24 -12.70 -23.73
C PRO A 353 20.44 -11.74 -23.64
N GLU A 354 21.00 -11.35 -24.77
CA GLU A 354 22.17 -10.47 -24.84
C GLU A 354 21.81 -8.98 -24.75
N ASN A 355 20.61 -8.58 -25.19
CA ASN A 355 20.19 -7.18 -25.27
C ASN A 355 19.10 -6.79 -24.27
N ASP A 356 18.48 -7.76 -23.62
CA ASP A 356 17.28 -7.55 -22.82
C ASP A 356 17.45 -8.11 -21.41
N ARG A 357 18.39 -7.54 -20.66
CA ARG A 357 18.70 -7.96 -19.31
C ARG A 357 18.83 -6.80 -18.32
N ILE A 358 18.42 -7.05 -17.09
CA ILE A 358 18.61 -6.14 -15.97
C ILE A 358 19.86 -6.58 -15.21
N ILE A 359 20.85 -5.74 -15.16
CA ILE A 359 22.08 -6.04 -14.43
C ILE A 359 21.90 -5.72 -12.96
N LEU A 360 21.84 -6.74 -12.12
CA LEU A 360 21.75 -6.62 -10.66
C LEU A 360 23.11 -6.25 -10.03
N LEU A 361 24.14 -6.93 -10.45
CA LEU A 361 25.51 -6.74 -9.97
C LEU A 361 26.49 -6.88 -11.13
N LYS A 362 27.48 -5.99 -11.19
CA LYS A 362 28.51 -6.03 -12.22
C LYS A 362 29.89 -5.80 -11.60
N ASN A 363 30.91 -6.59 -12.03
CA ASN A 363 32.32 -6.32 -11.75
C ASN A 363 33.16 -6.70 -12.97
N ASP A 364 33.66 -5.70 -13.70
CA ASP A 364 34.49 -5.91 -14.90
C ASP A 364 35.80 -6.65 -14.61
N ASN A 365 36.20 -6.80 -13.35
CA ASN A 365 37.39 -7.59 -12.94
C ASN A 365 37.07 -9.05 -12.65
N GLY A 366 35.82 -9.46 -12.83
CA GLY A 366 35.33 -10.83 -12.68
C GLY A 366 34.35 -11.01 -11.53
N LEU A 367 33.38 -11.88 -11.78
CA LEU A 367 32.40 -12.36 -10.81
C LEU A 367 32.59 -13.86 -10.61
N VAL A 368 32.87 -14.27 -9.38
CA VAL A 368 32.92 -15.69 -9.01
C VAL A 368 31.54 -16.09 -8.51
N SER A 369 30.86 -16.94 -9.26
CA SER A 369 29.46 -17.29 -9.04
C SER A 369 29.20 -18.80 -8.91
N ASP A 370 30.23 -19.62 -8.80
CA ASP A 370 30.09 -21.06 -8.67
C ASP A 370 29.23 -21.43 -7.45
N GLY A 371 28.11 -22.09 -7.68
CA GLY A 371 27.20 -22.53 -6.62
C GLY A 371 26.21 -21.48 -6.09
N TRP A 372 26.11 -20.30 -6.71
CA TRP A 372 25.01 -19.38 -6.41
C TRP A 372 23.66 -20.02 -6.76
N LYS A 373 22.58 -19.58 -6.11
CA LYS A 373 21.25 -20.11 -6.33
C LYS A 373 20.23 -18.99 -6.38
N GLN A 374 19.30 -19.08 -7.33
CA GLN A 374 18.07 -18.30 -7.30
C GLN A 374 17.14 -18.90 -6.24
N GLU A 375 16.59 -18.07 -5.35
CA GLU A 375 15.56 -18.47 -4.39
C GLU A 375 14.18 -18.23 -4.98
N GLY A 376 13.47 -19.31 -5.24
CA GLY A 376 12.08 -19.27 -5.70
C GLY A 376 11.93 -18.76 -7.13
N MET A 377 10.68 -18.66 -7.55
CA MET A 377 10.28 -18.06 -8.80
C MET A 377 10.35 -16.53 -8.67
N ILE A 378 10.94 -15.86 -9.65
CA ILE A 378 10.95 -14.40 -9.69
C ILE A 378 9.74 -13.95 -10.49
N ILE A 379 8.74 -13.43 -9.80
CA ILE A 379 7.56 -12.85 -10.44
C ILE A 379 7.76 -11.34 -10.46
N ALA A 380 7.90 -10.79 -11.66
CA ALA A 380 7.81 -9.36 -11.88
C ALA A 380 6.35 -8.95 -11.90
N ARG A 381 6.04 -7.81 -11.27
CA ARG A 381 4.71 -7.22 -11.29
C ARG A 381 4.77 -5.87 -11.94
N GLU A 382 3.78 -5.60 -12.79
CA GLU A 382 3.50 -4.27 -13.28
C GLU A 382 2.32 -3.73 -12.46
N GLY A 383 2.61 -2.81 -11.54
CA GLY A 383 1.63 -2.29 -10.58
C GLY A 383 0.95 -3.38 -9.76
N VAL A 384 -0.39 -3.39 -9.80
CA VAL A 384 -1.23 -4.40 -9.17
C VAL A 384 -1.80 -5.41 -10.18
N SER A 385 -1.67 -5.15 -11.47
CA SER A 385 -2.48 -5.79 -12.50
C SER A 385 -1.79 -6.89 -13.29
N LEU A 386 -0.51 -6.75 -13.61
CA LEU A 386 0.20 -7.72 -14.43
C LEU A 386 1.31 -8.44 -13.66
N ALA A 387 1.55 -9.67 -14.03
CA ALA A 387 2.66 -10.47 -13.54
C ALA A 387 3.30 -11.26 -14.69
N PHE A 388 4.61 -11.44 -14.62
CA PHE A 388 5.37 -12.26 -15.55
C PHE A 388 6.60 -12.84 -14.85
N GLU A 389 7.13 -13.94 -15.40
CA GLU A 389 8.23 -14.66 -14.78
C GLU A 389 9.58 -14.18 -15.33
N LEU A 390 10.54 -14.01 -14.40
CA LEU A 390 11.92 -13.71 -14.71
C LEU A 390 12.83 -14.82 -14.20
N ALA A 391 13.95 -15.01 -14.87
CA ALA A 391 15.05 -15.84 -14.40
C ALA A 391 16.27 -14.97 -14.11
N ALA A 392 17.07 -15.40 -13.11
CA ALA A 392 18.38 -14.83 -12.86
C ALA A 392 19.46 -15.71 -13.50
N ALA A 393 20.51 -15.09 -14.01
CA ALA A 393 21.67 -15.78 -14.55
C ALA A 393 22.96 -15.00 -14.25
N THR A 394 24.10 -15.65 -14.39
CA THR A 394 25.42 -15.03 -14.28
C THR A 394 26.25 -15.28 -15.51
N ASP A 395 27.10 -14.30 -15.84
CA ASP A 395 28.26 -14.47 -16.71
C ASP A 395 29.55 -14.15 -15.93
N ASP A 396 30.70 -14.11 -16.63
CA ASP A 396 32.02 -13.89 -16.01
C ASP A 396 32.11 -12.55 -15.24
N THR A 397 31.22 -11.59 -15.49
CA THR A 397 31.28 -10.24 -14.95
C THR A 397 30.01 -9.77 -14.30
N SER A 398 28.88 -10.45 -14.53
CA SER A 398 27.56 -9.91 -14.17
C SER A 398 26.63 -10.97 -13.59
N LEU A 399 25.79 -10.56 -12.65
CA LEU A 399 24.54 -11.19 -12.23
C LEU A 399 23.40 -10.37 -12.81
N TYR A 400 22.48 -10.98 -13.55
CA TYR A 400 21.41 -10.28 -14.26
C TYR A 400 20.10 -11.05 -14.27
N LEU A 401 19.01 -10.33 -14.52
CA LEU A 401 17.69 -10.90 -14.81
C LEU A 401 17.43 -10.86 -16.31
N TYR A 402 16.67 -11.83 -16.78
CA TYR A 402 16.15 -11.87 -18.13
C TYR A 402 14.77 -12.54 -18.16
N ARG A 403 13.99 -12.31 -19.21
CA ARG A 403 12.73 -13.00 -19.45
C ARG A 403 13.01 -14.22 -20.34
N PRO A 404 12.91 -15.45 -19.81
CA PRO A 404 13.07 -16.63 -20.66
C PRO A 404 11.89 -16.76 -21.63
N GLU A 405 12.12 -17.31 -22.82
CA GLU A 405 11.04 -17.62 -23.78
C GLU A 405 10.10 -18.69 -23.21
N THR A 406 10.67 -19.60 -22.44
CA THR A 406 9.93 -20.64 -21.71
C THR A 406 10.39 -20.62 -20.26
N PHE A 407 9.46 -20.71 -19.35
CA PHE A 407 9.76 -20.90 -17.93
C PHE A 407 9.94 -22.39 -17.64
N ILE A 408 10.98 -22.74 -16.89
CA ILE A 408 11.19 -24.08 -16.37
C ILE A 408 10.94 -24.03 -14.88
N ASP A 409 9.78 -24.56 -14.44
CA ASP A 409 9.48 -24.69 -13.03
C ASP A 409 10.54 -25.58 -12.35
N PRO A 410 11.27 -25.09 -11.34
CA PRO A 410 12.24 -25.92 -10.62
C PRO A 410 11.63 -27.15 -9.96
N SER A 411 10.30 -27.14 -9.69
CA SER A 411 9.56 -28.27 -9.14
C SER A 411 9.07 -29.25 -10.21
N ASP A 412 8.98 -28.83 -11.49
CA ASP A 412 8.57 -29.65 -12.64
C ASP A 412 9.40 -29.29 -13.90
N PRO A 413 10.71 -29.56 -13.89
CA PRO A 413 11.62 -29.18 -14.97
C PRO A 413 11.35 -29.91 -16.31
N ASP A 414 10.56 -30.96 -16.29
CA ASP A 414 10.26 -31.76 -17.50
C ASP A 414 9.08 -31.19 -18.32
N HIS A 415 8.37 -30.18 -17.78
CA HIS A 415 7.23 -29.53 -18.45
C HIS A 415 7.42 -28.01 -18.53
N PRO A 416 8.25 -27.50 -19.47
CA PRO A 416 8.42 -26.08 -19.66
C PRO A 416 7.14 -25.41 -20.15
N HIS A 417 6.74 -24.30 -19.51
CA HIS A 417 5.59 -23.49 -19.90
C HIS A 417 6.01 -22.25 -20.68
N PRO A 418 5.20 -21.79 -21.66
CA PRO A 418 5.41 -20.47 -22.25
C PRO A 418 5.44 -19.39 -21.17
N ASN A 419 6.36 -18.44 -21.27
CA ASN A 419 6.38 -17.30 -20.34
C ASN A 419 5.44 -16.20 -20.82
N ASP A 420 4.15 -16.42 -20.55
CA ASP A 420 3.09 -15.47 -20.90
C ASP A 420 2.89 -14.45 -19.76
N THR A 421 2.52 -13.24 -20.14
CA THR A 421 2.05 -12.25 -19.18
C THR A 421 0.74 -12.72 -18.56
N MET A 422 0.68 -12.73 -17.24
CA MET A 422 -0.50 -13.12 -16.48
C MET A 422 -1.19 -11.87 -15.95
N VAL A 423 -2.49 -11.76 -16.18
CA VAL A 423 -3.32 -10.77 -15.50
C VAL A 423 -3.55 -11.25 -14.07
N ASN A 424 -3.33 -10.38 -13.10
CA ASN A 424 -3.65 -10.68 -11.71
C ASN A 424 -5.18 -10.81 -11.56
N PRO A 425 -5.72 -11.99 -11.23
CA PRO A 425 -7.18 -12.17 -11.11
C PRO A 425 -7.85 -11.22 -10.13
N GLN A 426 -7.09 -10.71 -9.15
CA GLN A 426 -7.59 -9.75 -8.16
C GLN A 426 -7.95 -8.39 -8.77
N THR A 427 -7.47 -8.05 -9.98
CA THR A 427 -7.85 -6.84 -10.72
C THR A 427 -9.32 -6.78 -11.12
N LYS A 428 -10.04 -7.92 -11.10
CA LYS A 428 -11.50 -7.97 -11.17
C LYS A 428 -12.17 -6.98 -10.19
N ALA A 429 -11.55 -6.69 -9.05
CA ALA A 429 -12.06 -5.72 -8.09
C ALA A 429 -12.18 -4.30 -8.67
N LEU A 430 -11.32 -3.92 -9.62
CA LEU A 430 -11.39 -2.63 -10.34
C LEU A 430 -12.64 -2.59 -11.22
N ALA A 431 -12.86 -3.62 -12.04
CA ALA A 431 -14.05 -3.75 -12.87
C ALA A 431 -15.34 -3.79 -12.04
N GLU A 432 -15.30 -4.35 -10.84
CA GLU A 432 -16.46 -4.37 -9.93
C GLU A 432 -16.71 -2.99 -9.29
N GLY A 433 -15.66 -2.24 -8.96
CA GLY A 433 -15.77 -0.84 -8.57
C GLY A 433 -16.39 0.02 -9.68
N TRP A 434 -16.01 -0.24 -10.94
CA TRP A 434 -16.63 0.41 -12.10
C TRP A 434 -18.11 0.02 -12.28
N LEU A 435 -18.45 -1.25 -12.13
CA LEU A 435 -19.84 -1.74 -12.15
C LEU A 435 -20.70 -1.12 -11.02
N ALA A 436 -20.11 -0.80 -9.87
CA ALA A 436 -20.84 -0.14 -8.78
C ALA A 436 -21.36 1.24 -9.18
N GLY A 437 -20.63 2.01 -9.99
CA GLY A 437 -21.08 3.25 -10.58
C GLY A 437 -22.37 3.07 -11.42
N LEU A 438 -22.41 2.03 -12.28
CA LEU A 438 -23.60 1.71 -13.06
C LEU A 438 -24.82 1.44 -12.15
N THR A 439 -24.65 0.77 -10.99
CA THR A 439 -25.78 0.44 -10.11
C THR A 439 -26.45 1.70 -9.56
N LEU A 440 -25.72 2.78 -9.35
CA LEU A 440 -26.28 4.08 -8.99
C LEU A 440 -27.00 4.74 -10.18
N GLY A 441 -26.47 4.65 -11.41
CA GLY A 441 -27.11 5.09 -12.64
C GLY A 441 -28.42 4.33 -12.91
N ILE A 442 -28.47 3.04 -12.61
CA ILE A 442 -29.69 2.22 -12.65
C ILE A 442 -30.75 2.77 -11.70
N GLN A 443 -30.37 3.20 -10.51
CA GLN A 443 -31.29 3.77 -9.54
C GLN A 443 -31.88 5.11 -10.03
N ALA A 444 -31.07 5.96 -10.67
CA ALA A 444 -31.57 7.19 -11.31
C ALA A 444 -32.71 6.90 -12.28
N GLY A 445 -32.53 5.90 -13.17
CA GLY A 445 -33.56 5.45 -14.09
C GLY A 445 -34.83 4.95 -13.40
N ASN A 446 -34.72 4.20 -12.30
CA ASN A 446 -35.83 3.71 -11.52
C ASN A 446 -36.63 4.87 -10.87
N VAL A 447 -35.92 5.83 -10.26
CA VAL A 447 -36.58 7.00 -9.61
C VAL A 447 -37.39 7.80 -10.59
N ALA A 448 -36.85 8.08 -11.77
CA ALA A 448 -37.59 8.83 -12.81
C ALA A 448 -38.82 8.06 -13.31
N ALA A 449 -38.68 6.77 -13.61
CA ALA A 449 -39.74 5.95 -14.19
C ALA A 449 -40.82 5.52 -13.20
N ASP A 450 -40.46 5.13 -11.98
CA ASP A 450 -41.40 4.58 -11.02
C ASP A 450 -42.02 5.66 -10.15
N GLN A 451 -41.21 6.55 -9.61
CA GLN A 451 -41.69 7.59 -8.70
C GLN A 451 -42.11 8.88 -9.43
N GLY A 452 -41.26 9.36 -10.37
CA GLY A 452 -41.52 10.58 -11.12
C GLY A 452 -42.77 10.47 -11.99
N ILE A 453 -42.78 9.55 -12.97
CA ILE A 453 -43.90 9.37 -13.90
C ILE A 453 -45.14 8.82 -13.20
N GLY A 454 -44.97 7.74 -12.42
CA GLY A 454 -46.11 7.04 -11.80
C GLY A 454 -46.92 7.92 -10.87
N ALA A 455 -46.26 8.75 -10.08
CA ALA A 455 -46.96 9.64 -9.16
C ALA A 455 -47.58 10.85 -9.87
N MET A 456 -46.89 11.46 -10.86
CA MET A 456 -47.46 12.52 -11.67
C MET A 456 -48.71 12.05 -12.46
N ARG A 457 -48.65 10.86 -13.05
CA ARG A 457 -49.75 10.27 -13.79
C ARG A 457 -50.96 10.09 -12.90
N TYR A 458 -50.79 9.53 -11.72
CA TYR A 458 -51.87 9.34 -10.77
C TYR A 458 -52.55 10.66 -10.39
N ALA A 459 -51.79 11.70 -10.07
CA ALA A 459 -52.30 12.98 -9.68
C ALA A 459 -53.08 13.66 -10.84
N ALA A 460 -52.50 13.68 -12.04
CA ALA A 460 -53.11 14.29 -13.21
C ALA A 460 -54.41 13.58 -13.65
N VAL A 461 -54.43 12.26 -13.68
CA VAL A 461 -55.63 11.46 -14.08
C VAL A 461 -56.79 11.65 -13.10
N ARG A 462 -56.47 11.69 -11.80
CA ARG A 462 -57.52 11.83 -10.77
C ARG A 462 -58.16 13.22 -10.76
N LEU A 463 -57.37 14.25 -11.04
CA LEU A 463 -57.82 15.62 -10.87
C LEU A 463 -58.48 16.20 -12.14
N ASP A 464 -58.41 15.49 -13.27
CA ASP A 464 -58.93 15.93 -14.60
C ASP A 464 -58.53 17.39 -14.93
N ARG A 465 -57.28 17.77 -14.55
CA ARG A 465 -56.79 19.15 -14.57
C ARG A 465 -55.70 19.37 -15.61
N GLU A 466 -55.91 20.40 -16.39
CA GLU A 466 -54.90 21.07 -17.20
C GLU A 466 -54.17 22.11 -16.33
N GLY A 467 -52.93 21.82 -15.89
CA GLY A 467 -52.18 22.75 -15.04
C GLY A 467 -50.69 22.38 -14.94
N TRP A 468 -49.97 23.29 -14.33
CA TRP A 468 -48.55 23.03 -13.98
C TRP A 468 -48.47 22.28 -12.65
N LEU A 469 -47.66 21.23 -12.61
CA LEU A 469 -47.51 20.29 -11.52
C LEU A 469 -46.05 20.25 -11.10
N PRO A 470 -45.59 21.11 -10.19
CA PRO A 470 -44.25 20.95 -9.58
C PRO A 470 -44.24 19.74 -8.67
N PHE A 471 -43.17 18.97 -8.75
CA PHE A 471 -43.05 17.74 -7.99
C PHE A 471 -41.59 17.50 -7.51
N GLY A 472 -41.48 16.76 -6.42
CA GLY A 472 -40.22 16.30 -5.88
C GLY A 472 -40.28 14.84 -5.46
N VAL A 473 -39.19 14.12 -5.66
CA VAL A 473 -39.01 12.73 -5.25
C VAL A 473 -37.76 12.63 -4.43
N LEU A 474 -37.83 11.94 -3.33
CA LEU A 474 -36.67 11.48 -2.54
C LEU A 474 -36.77 9.95 -2.44
N GLU A 475 -35.72 9.24 -2.84
CA GLU A 475 -35.62 7.79 -2.68
C GLU A 475 -34.24 7.43 -2.10
N GLY A 476 -34.21 6.54 -1.12
CA GLY A 476 -32.99 6.05 -0.54
C GLY A 476 -33.13 4.61 -0.05
N GLY A 477 -32.00 3.93 0.08
CA GLY A 477 -32.03 2.54 0.52
C GLY A 477 -30.66 1.87 0.58
N SER A 478 -30.72 0.58 0.86
CA SER A 478 -29.57 -0.30 0.87
C SER A 478 -29.84 -1.49 -0.04
N MET A 479 -28.97 -1.66 -1.02
CA MET A 479 -29.07 -2.67 -2.06
C MET A 479 -27.80 -3.51 -2.12
N LYS A 480 -27.95 -4.79 -2.37
CA LYS A 480 -26.88 -5.73 -2.70
C LYS A 480 -27.10 -6.27 -4.10
N TYR A 481 -26.05 -6.22 -4.92
CA TYR A 481 -26.04 -6.77 -6.27
C TYR A 481 -25.09 -7.96 -6.29
N ASP A 482 -25.57 -9.12 -6.75
CA ASP A 482 -24.75 -10.31 -6.98
C ASP A 482 -24.08 -10.18 -8.36
N SER A 483 -22.78 -9.93 -8.35
CA SER A 483 -21.91 -9.73 -9.52
C SER A 483 -21.06 -10.96 -9.89
N GLY A 484 -21.29 -12.10 -9.23
CA GLY A 484 -20.38 -13.25 -9.15
C GLY A 484 -19.42 -13.15 -7.95
N SER A 485 -19.46 -12.04 -7.31
CA SER A 485 -19.06 -11.58 -5.99
C SER A 485 -20.22 -10.77 -5.43
N HIS A 486 -20.01 -9.60 -4.82
CA HIS A 486 -21.14 -8.73 -4.53
C HIS A 486 -20.76 -7.25 -4.32
N ILE A 487 -21.71 -6.38 -4.67
CA ILE A 487 -21.66 -4.95 -4.43
C ILE A 487 -22.76 -4.59 -3.43
N ASN A 488 -22.40 -3.98 -2.30
CA ASN A 488 -23.37 -3.41 -1.35
C ASN A 488 -23.39 -1.89 -1.55
N LEU A 489 -24.54 -1.34 -1.96
CA LEU A 489 -24.76 0.09 -2.23
C LEU A 489 -25.73 0.67 -1.20
N GLN A 490 -25.36 1.77 -0.56
CA GLN A 490 -26.25 2.65 0.19
C GLN A 490 -26.40 3.96 -0.58
N SER A 491 -27.61 4.39 -0.85
CA SER A 491 -27.83 5.51 -1.75
C SER A 491 -29.00 6.39 -1.36
N LEU A 492 -28.94 7.64 -1.81
CA LEU A 492 -30.00 8.63 -1.71
C LEU A 492 -30.09 9.38 -3.04
N SER A 493 -31.28 9.46 -3.60
CA SER A 493 -31.58 10.14 -4.87
C SER A 493 -32.68 11.18 -4.69
N LEU A 494 -32.47 12.34 -5.26
CA LEU A 494 -33.42 13.46 -5.33
C LEU A 494 -33.75 13.74 -6.78
N LEU A 495 -35.04 13.91 -7.08
CA LEU A 495 -35.49 14.38 -8.37
C LEU A 495 -36.50 15.51 -8.12
N ALA A 496 -36.33 16.62 -8.80
CA ALA A 496 -37.24 17.79 -8.73
C ALA A 496 -37.62 18.25 -10.12
N GLY A 497 -38.89 18.45 -10.36
CA GLY A 497 -39.36 18.73 -11.70
C GLY A 497 -40.66 19.52 -11.77
N LEU A 498 -41.05 19.80 -13.01
CA LEU A 498 -42.25 20.47 -13.36
C LEU A 498 -42.95 19.71 -14.50
N GLY A 499 -44.16 19.26 -14.27
CA GLY A 499 -45.00 18.60 -15.26
C GLY A 499 -46.18 19.44 -15.68
N ARG A 500 -46.85 19.02 -16.77
CA ARG A 500 -48.09 19.58 -17.26
C ARG A 500 -48.98 18.51 -17.87
N GLY A 501 -50.24 18.48 -17.44
CA GLY A 501 -51.29 17.71 -18.09
C GLY A 501 -51.92 18.49 -19.26
N VAL A 502 -52.19 17.81 -20.36
CA VAL A 502 -52.81 18.35 -21.56
C VAL A 502 -53.88 17.36 -22.05
N SER A 503 -55.15 17.78 -22.04
CA SER A 503 -56.27 16.99 -22.61
C SER A 503 -56.17 16.93 -24.14
N THR A 504 -56.25 15.74 -24.70
CA THR A 504 -56.21 15.48 -26.14
C THR A 504 -57.41 14.67 -26.58
N ASP A 505 -57.60 14.56 -27.89
CA ASP A 505 -58.67 13.72 -28.45
C ASP A 505 -58.51 12.23 -28.10
N TRP A 506 -57.34 11.80 -27.69
CA TRP A 506 -57.04 10.40 -27.36
C TRP A 506 -57.04 10.10 -25.88
N GLY A 507 -56.92 11.14 -25.03
CA GLY A 507 -56.84 11.02 -23.60
C GLY A 507 -56.01 12.13 -22.97
N LEU A 508 -55.44 11.90 -21.80
CA LEU A 508 -54.63 12.85 -21.07
C LEU A 508 -53.16 12.61 -21.37
N LEU A 509 -52.48 13.57 -21.98
CA LEU A 509 -51.04 13.61 -22.17
C LEU A 509 -50.41 14.39 -21.01
N ILE A 510 -49.44 13.80 -20.33
CA ILE A 510 -48.62 14.43 -19.30
C ILE A 510 -47.20 14.53 -19.83
N VAL A 511 -46.60 15.71 -19.76
CA VAL A 511 -45.21 15.95 -20.12
C VAL A 511 -44.51 16.70 -19.00
N GLY A 512 -43.26 16.45 -18.77
CA GLY A 512 -42.49 17.14 -17.74
C GLY A 512 -41.00 17.11 -17.97
N GLY A 513 -40.33 18.06 -17.32
CA GLY A 513 -38.90 18.13 -17.24
C GLY A 513 -38.42 18.10 -15.78
N PHE A 514 -37.27 17.55 -15.53
CA PHE A 514 -36.72 17.42 -14.19
C PHE A 514 -35.21 17.57 -14.15
N PHE A 515 -34.72 17.93 -12.98
CA PHE A 515 -33.35 17.85 -12.53
C PHE A 515 -33.24 16.68 -11.55
N GLU A 516 -32.13 16.00 -11.56
CA GLU A 516 -31.84 14.90 -10.65
C GLU A 516 -30.42 14.99 -10.04
N TYR A 517 -30.32 14.53 -8.80
CA TYR A 517 -29.09 14.37 -8.07
C TYR A 517 -29.16 13.10 -7.22
N GLY A 518 -28.12 12.32 -7.21
CA GLY A 518 -28.03 11.16 -6.32
C GLY A 518 -26.61 10.95 -5.82
N THR A 519 -26.50 10.35 -4.65
CA THR A 519 -25.23 9.99 -4.03
C THR A 519 -25.33 8.62 -3.39
N GLY A 520 -24.23 7.90 -3.34
CA GLY A 520 -24.13 6.60 -2.70
C GLY A 520 -22.72 6.27 -2.27
N SER A 521 -22.62 5.46 -1.23
CA SER A 521 -21.40 4.77 -0.86
C SER A 521 -21.56 3.28 -1.09
N TYR A 522 -20.51 2.63 -1.54
CA TYR A 522 -20.56 1.21 -1.81
C TYR A 522 -19.37 0.46 -1.23
N LYS A 523 -19.56 -0.86 -1.06
CA LYS A 523 -18.50 -1.82 -0.73
C LYS A 523 -18.60 -2.99 -1.69
N THR A 524 -17.45 -3.43 -2.19
CA THR A 524 -17.32 -4.63 -3.01
C THR A 524 -16.62 -5.72 -2.24
N HIS A 525 -16.88 -6.97 -2.59
CA HIS A 525 -16.18 -8.13 -2.03
C HIS A 525 -15.95 -9.14 -3.13
N ASN A 526 -14.69 -9.46 -3.40
CA ASN A 526 -14.26 -10.46 -4.37
C ASN A 526 -13.54 -11.60 -3.68
N SER A 527 -13.99 -12.82 -3.88
CA SER A 527 -13.33 -14.03 -3.42
C SER A 527 -12.70 -14.80 -4.58
N PHE A 528 -11.53 -15.39 -4.33
CA PHE A 528 -10.75 -16.14 -5.30
C PHE A 528 -10.39 -17.51 -4.72
N ASP A 529 -10.33 -18.56 -5.56
CA ASP A 529 -10.09 -19.92 -5.10
C ASP A 529 -8.68 -20.13 -4.52
N THR A 530 -7.68 -19.44 -5.09
CA THR A 530 -6.26 -19.65 -4.76
C THR A 530 -5.57 -18.40 -4.21
N MET A 531 -6.26 -17.27 -4.12
CA MET A 531 -5.72 -15.98 -3.69
C MET A 531 -6.57 -15.39 -2.55
N PRO A 532 -6.03 -14.49 -1.73
CA PRO A 532 -6.83 -13.76 -0.75
C PRO A 532 -7.97 -12.98 -1.41
N SER A 533 -9.11 -12.87 -0.71
CA SER A 533 -10.20 -12.00 -1.13
C SER A 533 -9.77 -10.54 -1.19
N VAL A 534 -10.41 -9.77 -2.07
CA VAL A 534 -10.21 -8.32 -2.19
C VAL A 534 -11.51 -7.63 -1.81
N ASP A 535 -11.45 -6.85 -0.75
CA ASP A 535 -12.49 -5.90 -0.39
C ASP A 535 -12.16 -4.54 -1.00
N GLY A 536 -13.18 -3.85 -1.49
CA GLY A 536 -13.08 -2.50 -2.01
C GLY A 536 -14.19 -1.63 -1.47
N SER A 537 -13.99 -0.33 -1.48
CA SER A 537 -14.98 0.65 -1.10
C SER A 537 -14.92 1.86 -2.00
N GLY A 538 -16.04 2.58 -2.12
CA GLY A 538 -16.07 3.76 -2.94
C GLY A 538 -17.30 4.62 -2.70
N ASN A 539 -17.28 5.77 -3.33
CA ASN A 539 -18.40 6.70 -3.35
C ASN A 539 -18.74 7.03 -4.80
N ALA A 540 -20.03 7.19 -5.05
CA ALA A 540 -20.50 7.65 -6.34
C ALA A 540 -21.57 8.73 -6.15
N TRP A 541 -21.66 9.65 -7.10
CA TRP A 541 -22.75 10.60 -7.18
C TRP A 541 -23.06 10.90 -8.65
N TYR A 542 -24.30 11.25 -8.92
CA TYR A 542 -24.71 11.71 -10.25
C TYR A 542 -25.47 13.02 -10.17
N MET A 543 -25.41 13.79 -11.24
CA MET A 543 -26.17 15.01 -11.43
C MET A 543 -26.57 15.13 -12.89
N GLY A 544 -27.83 15.36 -13.13
CA GLY A 544 -28.37 15.40 -14.50
C GLY A 544 -29.76 15.99 -14.60
N GLY A 545 -30.35 15.75 -15.72
CA GLY A 545 -31.74 16.18 -15.98
C GLY A 545 -32.32 15.50 -17.19
N GLY A 546 -33.64 15.60 -17.33
CA GLY A 546 -34.32 14.89 -18.38
C GLY A 546 -35.77 15.30 -18.57
N LEU A 547 -36.40 14.54 -19.45
CA LEU A 547 -37.82 14.69 -19.82
C LEU A 547 -38.55 13.39 -19.47
N LEU A 548 -39.83 13.53 -19.18
CA LEU A 548 -40.73 12.42 -18.98
C LEU A 548 -42.07 12.71 -19.65
N ALA A 549 -42.77 11.67 -20.07
CA ALA A 549 -44.06 11.75 -20.67
C ALA A 549 -44.92 10.52 -20.33
N SER A 550 -46.23 10.73 -20.19
CA SER A 550 -47.22 9.65 -20.11
C SER A 550 -48.47 10.02 -20.90
N MET A 551 -49.06 9.05 -21.55
CA MET A 551 -50.32 9.18 -22.26
C MET A 551 -51.32 8.19 -21.69
N ASP A 552 -52.30 8.67 -20.96
CA ASP A 552 -53.43 7.89 -20.47
C ASP A 552 -54.59 7.99 -21.48
N PHE A 553 -54.90 6.88 -22.16
CA PHE A 553 -55.94 6.85 -23.19
C PHE A 553 -57.34 6.95 -22.57
N LYS A 554 -58.30 7.37 -23.36
CA LYS A 554 -59.68 7.43 -22.93
C LYS A 554 -60.14 6.08 -22.40
N LYS A 555 -60.94 6.10 -21.31
CA LYS A 555 -61.51 4.90 -20.71
C LYS A 555 -62.33 4.10 -21.71
N THR A 556 -62.15 2.79 -21.71
CA THR A 556 -62.93 1.83 -22.46
C THR A 556 -63.46 0.79 -21.46
N GLY A 557 -64.74 0.92 -21.06
CA GLY A 557 -65.28 0.14 -19.94
C GLY A 557 -64.72 0.60 -18.59
N ASP A 558 -64.32 -0.36 -17.77
CA ASP A 558 -63.84 -0.13 -16.40
C ASP A 558 -62.33 0.17 -16.32
N GLY A 559 -61.64 0.41 -17.44
CA GLY A 559 -60.22 0.66 -17.46
C GLY A 559 -59.71 1.44 -18.66
N HIS A 560 -58.42 1.68 -18.70
CA HIS A 560 -57.74 2.32 -19.81
C HIS A 560 -56.27 1.85 -19.95
N PHE A 561 -55.79 1.89 -21.19
CA PHE A 561 -54.37 1.70 -21.48
C PHE A 561 -53.61 2.99 -21.25
N TYR A 562 -52.33 2.84 -20.98
CA TYR A 562 -51.39 3.95 -20.95
C TYR A 562 -50.07 3.59 -21.57
N LEU A 563 -49.33 4.60 -22.01
CA LEU A 563 -47.95 4.56 -22.44
C LEU A 563 -47.15 5.56 -21.60
N GLU A 564 -45.93 5.22 -21.25
CA GLU A 564 -45.03 6.12 -20.52
C GLU A 564 -43.59 6.01 -21.01
N GLY A 565 -42.80 7.05 -20.78
CA GLY A 565 -41.41 7.05 -21.11
C GLY A 565 -40.67 8.21 -20.50
N SER A 566 -39.34 8.01 -20.32
CA SER A 566 -38.41 9.07 -19.90
C SER A 566 -37.08 8.94 -20.60
N ALA A 567 -36.39 10.08 -20.72
CA ALA A 567 -35.05 10.18 -21.24
C ALA A 567 -34.27 11.22 -20.43
N HIS A 568 -33.16 10.84 -19.86
CA HIS A 568 -32.32 11.74 -19.06
C HIS A 568 -30.83 11.39 -19.16
N THR A 569 -30.00 12.39 -18.87
CA THR A 569 -28.56 12.31 -18.98
C THR A 569 -27.90 13.25 -17.98
N GLY A 570 -26.65 12.98 -17.65
CA GLY A 570 -25.86 13.78 -16.75
C GLY A 570 -24.43 13.28 -16.63
N MET A 571 -23.77 13.68 -15.54
CA MET A 571 -22.45 13.21 -15.16
C MET A 571 -22.57 12.28 -13.96
N LEU A 572 -21.83 11.18 -14.01
CA LEU A 572 -21.64 10.22 -12.94
C LEU A 572 -20.18 10.29 -12.49
N HIS A 573 -19.99 10.61 -11.24
CA HIS A 573 -18.71 10.49 -10.55
C HIS A 573 -18.64 9.14 -9.83
N ASN A 574 -17.50 8.46 -9.92
CA ASN A 574 -17.28 7.18 -9.26
C ASN A 574 -15.84 7.07 -8.77
N SER A 575 -15.64 6.93 -7.46
CA SER A 575 -14.34 6.70 -6.83
C SER A 575 -14.29 5.30 -6.21
N PHE A 576 -13.14 4.67 -6.27
CA PHE A 576 -12.90 3.32 -5.75
C PHE A 576 -11.54 3.23 -5.08
N ASP A 577 -11.46 2.51 -3.95
CA ASP A 577 -10.25 2.11 -3.24
C ASP A 577 -10.31 0.60 -2.96
N GLY A 578 -9.31 -0.12 -3.46
CA GLY A 578 -9.17 -1.57 -3.29
C GLY A 578 -8.23 -1.92 -2.14
N ASP A 579 -8.73 -2.00 -0.91
CA ASP A 579 -7.96 -2.16 0.34
C ASP A 579 -6.87 -3.25 0.31
N ALA A 580 -7.10 -4.36 -0.38
CA ALA A 580 -6.18 -5.49 -0.47
C ALA A 580 -5.41 -5.55 -1.79
N LEU A 581 -5.79 -4.75 -2.79
CA LEU A 581 -5.11 -4.70 -4.08
C LEU A 581 -3.96 -3.70 -4.00
N ARG A 582 -2.77 -4.22 -3.59
CA ARG A 582 -1.60 -3.40 -3.30
C ARG A 582 -0.44 -3.73 -4.23
N ASP A 583 0.26 -2.67 -4.63
CA ASP A 583 1.56 -2.80 -5.28
C ASP A 583 2.67 -3.23 -4.28
N ALA A 584 3.88 -3.37 -4.77
CA ALA A 584 5.01 -3.77 -3.94
C ALA A 584 5.45 -2.71 -2.91
N TYR A 585 5.03 -1.45 -3.07
CA TYR A 585 5.25 -0.38 -2.10
C TYR A 585 4.14 -0.30 -1.05
N GLY A 586 3.10 -1.13 -1.18
CA GLY A 586 1.96 -1.14 -0.30
C GLY A 586 0.90 -0.07 -0.61
N ARG A 587 0.98 0.62 -1.77
CA ARG A 587 -0.04 1.55 -2.22
C ARG A 587 -1.27 0.77 -2.67
N THR A 588 -2.45 1.17 -2.24
CA THR A 588 -3.73 0.60 -2.70
C THR A 588 -4.06 1.09 -4.11
N ALA A 589 -4.71 0.24 -4.89
CA ALA A 589 -5.20 0.64 -6.20
C ALA A 589 -6.45 1.50 -6.05
N GLU A 590 -6.40 2.73 -6.56
CA GLU A 590 -7.47 3.71 -6.47
C GLU A 590 -7.75 4.34 -7.84
N PHE A 591 -9.02 4.60 -8.12
CA PHE A 591 -9.42 5.44 -9.25
C PHE A 591 -10.50 6.44 -8.85
N ASP A 592 -10.62 7.51 -9.63
CA ASP A 592 -11.60 8.60 -9.46
C ASP A 592 -11.99 9.12 -10.84
N THR A 593 -13.24 8.90 -11.24
CA THR A 593 -13.72 9.11 -12.61
C THR A 593 -14.96 9.98 -12.66
N ASP A 594 -15.06 10.80 -13.71
CA ASP A 594 -16.24 11.58 -14.07
C ASP A 594 -16.66 11.21 -15.49
N THR A 595 -17.78 10.52 -15.66
CA THR A 595 -18.24 10.02 -16.95
C THR A 595 -19.70 10.37 -17.24
N PRO A 596 -20.09 10.60 -18.51
CA PRO A 596 -21.48 10.78 -18.88
C PRO A 596 -22.28 9.50 -18.70
N TYR A 597 -23.54 9.67 -18.25
CA TYR A 597 -24.52 8.59 -18.29
C TYR A 597 -25.76 8.97 -19.06
N TYR A 598 -26.46 7.95 -19.58
CA TYR A 598 -27.71 8.06 -20.32
C TYR A 598 -28.71 7.07 -19.79
N ASN A 599 -29.96 7.51 -19.58
CA ASN A 599 -31.07 6.66 -19.18
C ASN A 599 -32.24 6.83 -20.13
N LEU A 600 -32.80 5.73 -20.58
CA LEU A 600 -34.03 5.66 -21.34
C LEU A 600 -35.00 4.69 -20.67
N HIS A 601 -36.26 5.03 -20.65
CA HIS A 601 -37.33 4.17 -20.16
C HIS A 601 -38.55 4.26 -21.07
N ALA A 602 -39.19 3.12 -21.31
CA ALA A 602 -40.46 3.01 -21.98
C ALA A 602 -41.35 2.00 -21.26
N GLY A 603 -42.60 2.31 -21.07
CA GLY A 603 -43.56 1.46 -20.39
C GLY A 603 -44.94 1.49 -21.02
N LEU A 604 -45.68 0.42 -20.85
CA LEU A 604 -47.08 0.29 -21.20
C LEU A 604 -47.80 -0.47 -20.09
N GLY A 605 -49.08 -0.13 -19.91
CA GLY A 605 -49.91 -0.84 -18.95
C GLY A 605 -51.39 -0.63 -19.15
N TYR A 606 -52.14 -1.33 -18.33
CA TYR A 606 -53.60 -1.28 -18.29
C TYR A 606 -54.07 -1.09 -16.85
N LEU A 607 -54.70 0.05 -16.57
CA LEU A 607 -55.30 0.34 -15.27
C LEU A 607 -56.79 -0.08 -15.32
N TRP A 608 -57.12 -1.08 -14.52
CA TRP A 608 -58.47 -1.64 -14.40
C TRP A 608 -59.09 -1.27 -13.05
N ASN A 609 -60.16 -0.43 -13.10
CA ASN A 609 -60.97 -0.03 -11.94
C ASN A 609 -62.15 -1.01 -11.81
N PHE A 610 -61.94 -2.17 -11.26
CA PHE A 610 -62.92 -3.26 -11.21
C PHE A 610 -63.98 -3.08 -10.11
N ALA A 611 -63.82 -2.09 -9.22
CA ALA A 611 -64.77 -1.62 -8.27
C ALA A 611 -64.53 -0.13 -7.98
N GLU A 612 -65.45 0.53 -7.28
CA GLU A 612 -65.42 1.98 -7.04
C GLU A 612 -64.15 2.44 -6.31
N ASP A 613 -63.69 1.62 -5.32
CA ASP A 613 -62.54 1.95 -4.50
C ASP A 613 -61.31 1.03 -4.80
N HIS A 614 -61.38 0.19 -5.84
CA HIS A 614 -60.36 -0.82 -6.12
C HIS A 614 -59.87 -0.73 -7.55
N SER A 615 -58.55 -0.70 -7.69
CA SER A 615 -57.90 -0.74 -8.99
C SER A 615 -56.74 -1.72 -9.05
N LEU A 616 -56.50 -2.27 -10.23
CA LEU A 616 -55.38 -3.11 -10.57
C LEU A 616 -54.65 -2.52 -11.77
N ASP A 617 -53.40 -2.19 -11.59
CA ASP A 617 -52.49 -1.73 -12.64
C ASP A 617 -51.58 -2.88 -13.05
N ILE A 618 -51.66 -3.32 -14.31
CA ILE A 618 -50.82 -4.38 -14.88
C ILE A 618 -49.90 -3.69 -15.90
N TYR A 619 -48.57 -3.86 -15.75
CA TYR A 619 -47.64 -3.11 -16.56
C TYR A 619 -46.44 -3.94 -17.01
N GLY A 620 -45.84 -3.51 -18.13
CA GLY A 620 -44.55 -3.90 -18.62
C GLY A 620 -43.69 -2.67 -18.90
N LYS A 621 -42.50 -2.66 -18.41
CA LYS A 621 -41.55 -1.55 -18.54
C LYS A 621 -40.20 -2.08 -19.05
N TYR A 622 -39.56 -1.29 -19.90
CA TYR A 622 -38.19 -1.51 -20.36
C TYR A 622 -37.31 -0.34 -19.93
N TYR A 623 -36.13 -0.64 -19.40
CA TYR A 623 -35.15 0.35 -18.97
C TYR A 623 -33.86 0.10 -19.69
N TRP A 624 -33.18 1.15 -20.09
CA TRP A 624 -31.88 1.15 -20.69
C TRP A 624 -31.05 2.23 -20.02
N THR A 625 -29.89 1.83 -19.47
CA THR A 625 -28.93 2.71 -18.80
C THR A 625 -27.56 2.45 -19.42
N ARG A 626 -26.85 3.50 -19.79
CA ARG A 626 -25.47 3.42 -20.28
C ARG A 626 -24.58 4.42 -19.55
N VAL A 627 -23.44 3.97 -19.07
CA VAL A 627 -22.34 4.78 -18.53
C VAL A 627 -21.19 4.65 -19.52
N LEU A 628 -20.68 5.78 -20.00
CA LEU A 628 -19.56 5.76 -20.95
C LEU A 628 -18.26 5.36 -20.25
N GLY A 629 -17.42 4.64 -20.98
CA GLY A 629 -16.11 4.21 -20.53
C GLY A 629 -15.11 5.36 -20.38
N THR A 630 -14.00 5.06 -19.78
CA THR A 630 -12.88 6.00 -19.56
C THR A 630 -11.57 5.26 -19.40
N ASP A 631 -10.50 5.91 -19.82
CA ASP A 631 -9.14 5.45 -19.62
C ASP A 631 -8.59 6.12 -18.35
N GLU A 632 -8.08 5.33 -17.41
CA GLU A 632 -7.54 5.83 -16.16
C GLU A 632 -6.14 5.28 -15.88
N THR A 633 -5.31 6.12 -15.28
CA THR A 633 -4.04 5.68 -14.70
C THR A 633 -4.17 5.70 -13.18
N LEU A 634 -4.14 4.52 -12.58
CA LEU A 634 -4.25 4.37 -11.14
C LEU A 634 -3.06 5.03 -10.41
N ASN A 635 -3.24 5.31 -9.12
CA ASN A 635 -2.16 5.79 -8.26
C ASN A 635 -0.98 4.81 -8.13
N THR A 636 -1.19 3.54 -8.47
CA THR A 636 -0.17 2.48 -8.56
C THR A 636 0.60 2.49 -9.88
N GLY A 637 0.18 3.29 -10.87
CA GLY A 637 0.78 3.38 -12.20
C GLY A 637 0.14 2.47 -13.25
N ASP A 638 -0.82 1.62 -12.86
CA ASP A 638 -1.54 0.75 -13.79
C ASP A 638 -2.42 1.57 -14.73
N HIS A 639 -2.37 1.26 -16.01
CA HIS A 639 -3.26 1.83 -17.02
C HIS A 639 -4.46 0.93 -17.21
N VAL A 640 -5.63 1.42 -16.86
CA VAL A 640 -6.91 0.69 -16.90
C VAL A 640 -7.82 1.36 -17.91
N ASP A 641 -8.35 0.58 -18.83
CA ASP A 641 -9.37 0.97 -19.79
C ASP A 641 -10.70 0.36 -19.34
N PHE A 642 -11.60 1.22 -18.91
CA PHE A 642 -12.96 0.84 -18.54
C PHE A 642 -13.88 1.03 -19.73
N ASP A 643 -14.44 -0.07 -20.25
CA ASP A 643 -15.39 -0.03 -21.34
C ASP A 643 -16.73 0.60 -20.94
N ASP A 644 -17.50 1.03 -21.93
CA ASP A 644 -18.88 1.45 -21.73
C ASP A 644 -19.70 0.32 -21.07
N ILE A 645 -20.40 0.64 -19.98
CA ILE A 645 -21.30 -0.32 -19.35
C ILE A 645 -22.75 -0.02 -19.70
N THR A 646 -23.46 -1.06 -20.14
CA THR A 646 -24.89 -0.97 -20.46
C THR A 646 -25.69 -1.90 -19.54
N SER A 647 -26.81 -1.39 -19.01
CA SER A 647 -27.87 -2.18 -18.38
C SER A 647 -29.13 -2.11 -19.23
N SER A 648 -29.70 -3.25 -19.50
CA SER A 648 -30.91 -3.42 -20.33
C SER A 648 -31.88 -4.34 -19.58
N ARG A 649 -33.00 -3.78 -19.07
CA ARG A 649 -33.88 -4.49 -18.14
C ARG A 649 -35.34 -4.45 -18.59
N THR A 650 -36.01 -5.57 -18.39
CA THR A 650 -37.47 -5.67 -18.53
C THR A 650 -38.09 -5.90 -17.15
N ARG A 651 -39.15 -5.20 -16.82
CA ARG A 651 -39.95 -5.39 -15.62
C ARG A 651 -41.40 -5.65 -15.98
N LEU A 652 -41.95 -6.75 -15.48
CA LEU A 652 -43.39 -7.09 -15.60
C LEU A 652 -43.98 -7.14 -14.20
N GLY A 653 -45.04 -6.39 -13.98
CA GLY A 653 -45.61 -6.28 -12.64
C GLY A 653 -47.10 -5.99 -12.60
N ALA A 654 -47.62 -6.07 -11.38
CA ALA A 654 -48.99 -5.67 -11.07
C ALA A 654 -49.03 -4.96 -9.72
N ARG A 655 -49.83 -3.90 -9.63
CA ARG A 655 -50.07 -3.12 -8.42
C ARG A 655 -51.59 -3.02 -8.17
N TYR A 656 -51.99 -3.55 -7.02
CA TYR A 656 -53.32 -3.36 -6.49
C TYR A 656 -53.38 -2.11 -5.61
N SER A 657 -54.37 -1.26 -5.82
CA SER A 657 -54.63 -0.05 -5.02
C SER A 657 -56.03 -0.07 -4.44
N TYR A 658 -56.14 0.32 -3.19
CA TYR A 658 -57.41 0.47 -2.46
C TYR A 658 -57.57 1.90 -1.95
N GLN A 659 -58.67 2.55 -2.34
CA GLN A 659 -59.02 3.89 -1.88
C GLN A 659 -59.73 3.76 -0.54
N ALA A 660 -59.02 3.94 0.56
CA ALA A 660 -59.57 3.77 1.91
C ALA A 660 -60.49 4.92 2.34
N THR A 661 -60.22 6.15 1.88
CA THR A 661 -61.04 7.34 2.04
C THR A 661 -60.89 8.22 0.81
N GLU A 662 -61.67 9.33 0.70
CA GLU A 662 -61.53 10.30 -0.38
C GLU A 662 -60.10 10.83 -0.57
N HIS A 663 -59.29 10.85 0.50
CA HIS A 663 -57.97 11.45 0.52
C HIS A 663 -56.84 10.46 0.79
N VAL A 664 -57.14 9.19 1.06
CA VAL A 664 -56.10 8.18 1.42
C VAL A 664 -56.27 6.92 0.59
N SER A 665 -55.26 6.53 -0.12
CA SER A 665 -55.19 5.23 -0.78
C SER A 665 -53.94 4.44 -0.31
N ALA A 666 -54.12 3.13 -0.24
CA ALA A 666 -53.03 2.19 0.01
C ALA A 666 -52.78 1.33 -1.22
N TYR A 667 -51.55 0.90 -1.44
CA TYR A 667 -51.25 0.00 -2.53
C TYR A 667 -50.27 -1.09 -2.11
N ILE A 668 -50.35 -2.22 -2.81
CA ILE A 668 -49.40 -3.32 -2.74
C ILE A 668 -49.11 -3.83 -4.15
N GLY A 669 -47.90 -4.17 -4.47
CA GLY A 669 -47.53 -4.65 -5.79
C GLY A 669 -46.44 -5.70 -5.76
N ALA A 670 -46.32 -6.41 -6.86
CA ALA A 670 -45.25 -7.35 -7.13
C ALA A 670 -44.81 -7.26 -8.59
N ALA A 671 -43.54 -7.44 -8.84
CA ALA A 671 -42.97 -7.46 -10.18
C ALA A 671 -41.83 -8.46 -10.29
N TRP A 672 -41.65 -8.98 -11.48
CA TRP A 672 -40.44 -9.68 -11.93
C TRP A 672 -39.63 -8.74 -12.80
N GLU A 673 -38.30 -8.76 -12.59
CA GLU A 673 -37.34 -7.98 -13.35
C GLU A 673 -36.25 -8.89 -13.88
N HIS A 674 -35.85 -8.70 -15.13
CA HIS A 674 -34.74 -9.41 -15.76
C HIS A 674 -33.73 -8.41 -16.32
N GLU A 675 -32.47 -8.53 -15.90
CA GLU A 675 -31.31 -7.81 -16.44
C GLU A 675 -30.68 -8.66 -17.56
N PHE A 676 -30.61 -8.13 -18.78
CA PHE A 676 -30.05 -8.84 -19.96
C PHE A 676 -28.55 -8.58 -20.14
N GLU A 677 -28.04 -7.46 -19.66
CA GLU A 677 -26.68 -6.98 -19.81
C GLU A 677 -26.04 -6.78 -18.42
N GLY A 678 -25.53 -5.60 -18.09
CA GLY A 678 -24.95 -5.33 -16.79
C GLY A 678 -23.62 -6.04 -16.59
N VAL A 679 -22.76 -6.02 -17.60
CA VAL A 679 -21.41 -6.60 -17.61
C VAL A 679 -20.42 -5.44 -17.62
N SER A 680 -19.40 -5.50 -16.76
CA SER A 680 -18.30 -4.54 -16.73
C SER A 680 -17.08 -5.17 -17.38
N ASP A 681 -16.90 -4.90 -18.66
CA ASP A 681 -15.69 -5.27 -19.39
C ASP A 681 -14.64 -4.18 -19.15
N SER A 682 -13.40 -4.59 -18.93
CA SER A 682 -12.29 -3.69 -18.69
C SER A 682 -10.97 -4.38 -19.04
N SER A 683 -9.96 -3.61 -19.34
CA SER A 683 -8.63 -4.13 -19.58
C SER A 683 -7.56 -3.37 -18.79
N VAL A 684 -6.42 -4.01 -18.57
CA VAL A 684 -5.23 -3.41 -17.99
C VAL A 684 -4.08 -3.58 -18.97
N PHE A 685 -3.46 -2.47 -19.37
CA PHE A 685 -2.41 -2.46 -20.41
C PHE A 685 -2.81 -3.23 -21.67
N GLY A 686 -4.10 -3.26 -22.03
CA GLY A 686 -4.64 -3.98 -23.17
C GLY A 686 -4.89 -5.48 -22.96
N TYR A 687 -4.76 -5.98 -21.73
CA TYR A 687 -5.12 -7.34 -21.35
C TYR A 687 -6.47 -7.35 -20.63
N ASP A 688 -7.39 -8.20 -21.09
CA ASP A 688 -8.72 -8.31 -20.51
C ASP A 688 -8.64 -8.80 -19.06
N ILE A 689 -9.45 -8.20 -18.18
CA ILE A 689 -9.68 -8.64 -16.81
C ILE A 689 -11.03 -9.33 -16.69
N ASP A 690 -11.21 -10.15 -15.65
CA ASP A 690 -12.48 -10.83 -15.40
C ASP A 690 -13.63 -9.85 -15.26
N SER A 691 -14.70 -10.05 -16.06
CA SER A 691 -15.86 -9.18 -16.13
C SER A 691 -16.92 -9.55 -15.08
N PRO A 692 -17.13 -8.75 -14.03
CA PRO A 692 -18.25 -8.91 -13.11
C PRO A 692 -19.57 -8.55 -13.80
N LYS A 693 -20.66 -9.23 -13.40
CA LYS A 693 -21.97 -9.07 -14.07
C LYS A 693 -23.13 -9.20 -13.11
N ILE A 694 -24.12 -8.34 -13.30
CA ILE A 694 -25.39 -8.35 -12.55
C ILE A 694 -26.56 -8.94 -13.35
N ARG A 695 -26.28 -9.61 -14.46
CA ARG A 695 -27.27 -10.26 -15.35
C ARG A 695 -28.08 -11.31 -14.60
N GLY A 696 -29.42 -11.30 -14.81
CA GLY A 696 -30.33 -12.34 -14.31
C GLY A 696 -31.60 -11.79 -13.69
N ASP A 697 -32.27 -12.62 -12.93
CA ASP A 697 -33.62 -12.42 -12.45
C ASP A 697 -33.67 -11.84 -11.03
N SER A 698 -34.63 -10.93 -10.80
CA SER A 698 -34.97 -10.42 -9.47
C SER A 698 -36.48 -10.30 -9.31
N GLY A 699 -36.97 -10.55 -8.11
CA GLY A 699 -38.32 -10.21 -7.70
C GLY A 699 -38.35 -8.88 -6.97
N ARG A 700 -39.44 -8.11 -7.15
CA ARG A 700 -39.70 -6.87 -6.42
C ARG A 700 -41.08 -6.94 -5.76
N GLY A 701 -41.14 -6.62 -4.48
CA GLY A 701 -42.39 -6.34 -3.77
C GLY A 701 -42.47 -4.87 -3.40
N GLU A 702 -43.65 -4.29 -3.38
CA GLU A 702 -43.84 -2.90 -2.95
C GLU A 702 -45.10 -2.73 -2.11
N ILE A 703 -45.08 -1.76 -1.20
CA ILE A 703 -46.19 -1.33 -0.40
C ILE A 703 -46.11 0.19 -0.19
N GLY A 704 -47.23 0.87 -0.17
CA GLY A 704 -47.22 2.29 0.12
C GLY A 704 -48.58 2.89 0.45
N LEU A 705 -48.53 4.15 0.85
CA LEU A 705 -49.69 5.00 1.17
C LEU A 705 -49.57 6.29 0.39
N ARG A 706 -50.71 6.72 -0.15
CA ARG A 706 -50.83 7.98 -0.87
C ARG A 706 -51.90 8.84 -0.24
N PHE A 707 -51.56 10.09 0.00
CA PHE A 707 -52.42 11.13 0.48
C PHE A 707 -52.69 12.09 -0.68
N THR A 708 -53.98 12.39 -0.94
CA THR A 708 -54.39 13.31 -2.00
C THR A 708 -54.88 14.62 -1.43
N PRO A 709 -54.87 15.73 -2.23
CA PRO A 709 -55.22 17.04 -1.75
C PRO A 709 -56.59 17.12 -1.08
N THR A 710 -56.69 18.03 -0.11
CA THR A 710 -57.94 18.49 0.48
C THR A 710 -58.18 19.93 0.03
N ASP A 711 -59.41 20.47 0.27
CA ASP A 711 -59.75 21.87 -0.06
C ASP A 711 -58.79 22.87 0.60
N ASP A 712 -58.27 22.52 1.78
CA ASP A 712 -57.35 23.36 2.57
C ASP A 712 -55.86 23.12 2.27
N LEU A 713 -55.48 21.96 1.66
CA LEU A 713 -54.10 21.57 1.41
C LEU A 713 -53.96 20.93 0.01
N PRO A 714 -53.60 21.71 -1.03
CA PRO A 714 -53.42 21.21 -2.40
C PRO A 714 -52.12 20.45 -2.58
N LEU A 715 -51.91 19.37 -1.80
CA LEU A 715 -50.67 18.62 -1.74
C LEU A 715 -50.95 17.13 -1.89
N THR A 716 -50.32 16.49 -2.89
CA THR A 716 -50.25 15.03 -3.00
C THR A 716 -48.95 14.55 -2.38
N VAL A 717 -49.03 13.56 -1.49
CA VAL A 717 -47.86 12.89 -0.86
C VAL A 717 -47.99 11.39 -1.05
N ASP A 718 -46.93 10.73 -1.55
CA ASP A 718 -46.85 9.28 -1.67
C ASP A 718 -45.63 8.78 -0.91
N ILE A 719 -45.81 7.80 -0.04
CA ILE A 719 -44.78 7.17 0.75
C ILE A 719 -44.79 5.68 0.40
N GLY A 720 -43.67 5.18 -0.12
CA GLY A 720 -43.51 3.80 -0.56
C GLY A 720 -42.31 3.10 0.04
N VAL A 721 -42.41 1.80 0.18
CA VAL A 721 -41.29 0.90 0.49
C VAL A 721 -41.25 -0.23 -0.54
N GLN A 722 -40.08 -0.55 -1.03
CA GLN A 722 -39.83 -1.61 -2.01
C GLN A 722 -38.76 -2.56 -1.48
N GLY A 723 -39.01 -3.86 -1.58
CA GLY A 723 -38.10 -4.92 -1.27
C GLY A 723 -37.74 -5.70 -2.52
N TYR A 724 -36.50 -6.14 -2.60
CA TYR A 724 -35.95 -6.89 -3.74
C TYR A 724 -35.33 -8.20 -3.29
N ALA A 725 -35.42 -9.24 -4.11
CA ALA A 725 -34.80 -10.54 -3.89
C ALA A 725 -34.35 -11.16 -5.22
N GLY A 726 -33.20 -11.85 -5.24
CA GLY A 726 -32.58 -12.47 -6.43
C GLY A 726 -31.22 -11.88 -6.75
N LYS A 727 -30.94 -11.61 -8.02
CA LYS A 727 -29.68 -10.95 -8.42
C LYS A 727 -29.50 -9.56 -7.81
N LYS A 728 -30.59 -8.93 -7.46
CA LYS A 728 -30.64 -7.68 -6.73
C LYS A 728 -31.45 -7.90 -5.45
N GLU A 729 -30.86 -7.64 -4.30
CA GLU A 729 -31.46 -7.81 -2.97
C GLU A 729 -31.42 -6.49 -2.21
N GLY A 730 -32.39 -6.25 -1.35
CA GLY A 730 -32.38 -5.07 -0.48
C GLY A 730 -33.73 -4.38 -0.36
N VAL A 731 -33.68 -3.17 0.19
CA VAL A 731 -34.87 -2.36 0.47
C VAL A 731 -34.61 -0.90 0.09
N THR A 732 -35.60 -0.26 -0.56
CA THR A 732 -35.64 1.19 -0.78
C THR A 732 -36.90 1.79 -0.19
N GLY A 733 -36.82 3.04 0.24
CA GLY A 733 -37.98 3.85 0.65
C GLY A 733 -38.06 5.10 -0.20
N SER A 734 -39.27 5.50 -0.55
CA SER A 734 -39.52 6.68 -1.39
C SER A 734 -40.52 7.63 -0.77
N LEU A 735 -40.32 8.92 -1.03
CA LEU A 735 -41.22 10.01 -0.72
C LEU A 735 -41.42 10.84 -1.99
N PHE A 736 -42.62 10.90 -2.48
CA PHE A 736 -43.03 11.83 -3.55
C PHE A 736 -43.90 12.94 -2.96
N VAL A 737 -43.67 14.16 -3.42
CA VAL A 737 -44.46 15.33 -3.05
C VAL A 737 -44.78 16.13 -4.29
N GLN A 738 -46.04 16.52 -4.46
CA GLN A 738 -46.54 17.34 -5.56
C GLN A 738 -47.47 18.41 -5.04
N TYR A 739 -47.25 19.61 -5.49
CA TYR A 739 -48.13 20.74 -5.17
C TYR A 739 -49.02 21.07 -6.39
N GLU A 740 -50.26 21.40 -6.14
CA GLU A 740 -51.28 21.75 -7.16
C GLU A 740 -51.61 23.23 -7.05
N PHE A 741 -51.44 23.96 -8.16
CA PHE A 741 -51.78 25.39 -8.24
C PHE A 741 -53.21 25.64 -8.68
#